data_51ba62199833ac6a406dd1d6b730874f
#
_entry.id   51ba62199833ac6a406dd1d6b730874f
#
_cell.length_a   1.000
_cell.length_b   1.000
_cell.length_c   1.000
_cell.angle_alpha   90.00
_cell.angle_beta   90.00
_cell.angle_gamma   90.00
#
_symmetry.space_group_name_H-M   'P 1'
#
loop_
_entity.id
_entity.type
_entity.pdbx_description
1 polymer ?
#
loop_
_entity_poly.entity_id
_entity_poly.type
_entity_poly.pdbx_seq_one_letter_code
_entity_poly.pdbx_strand_id
1 'polypeptide(L)'
;MDLWAIVYYLNQEKMQQKSFLVLCLLWAAISGFSQNNLSGTITNIKKQPLNGAHIHIADRSTATNPAGVFEIKNIPTGQKRLIVSYIGYTTIDTLLTVDDDISVSFRMKPDLNAIKEVVINKTGQPQSVKNSEKVNQNYIQESYAGSLAKSLEKLPGVNAMEIGAGTSKPIIRGLGFNRIAVTENGVKQEGQQWGADHGLEIDAFNAENVEVVKGVGAIEYGSDAMGGVISINNDAVPAKNSFSGQALAIAKSVNNTIGTSVGIKYRKDHFFYKLKGTVLDFGDYTVPTDQILYLNTRIPVYNQRLKNTAGRETDFFGQIGYVSEKFKSTLSISNVYFKSGFFPGAHGIPSIAAVQDDGDDRNIGLPYQRVNHFKIINNNQWNFENSQLNASVSFQNNHRQEWSKFHTHYSNQQPPEVNPDLELDFNLSTLDAQLKYKYLWSTAHQTTVGIQNQYQSNTIDGYSFLLPKYTRNAIGSYMIHDYTASDKLKLNAGIRFDWAKVTIDRFFDQTLYDYLIGNGQSSAVANFYAERSQDLDKNFSSFNASIGMGYTINNSWNLTATLGSNFRFPTAIELSANGIHHGAFRHEMGDASLKPEQGISFDTKLSYAKNSFKMAFSPYAYYFSNYIFLKPSGQFSILPHGGQIYQYSQSEALISGFEISTEKRFFDRITAEVVLEYLYNRQITSDASKDYPLPFTPPPNAYWEIGYQFKPLKTFTNTVLSVNGRTALEQNRIAQNELITPGYSIFGGALKSDIKLGNFMANVQLSVNNAFNTKYFNHNSYYRALEIPEMGRNIQLLVRIPFGKASHE
;
A
#
# COMPACT_ATOMS: atom_id res chain seq x y z
N MET A 1 -32.50 -41.87 -73.14
CA MET A 1 -31.41 -41.23 -72.29
C MET A 1 -31.39 -39.79 -72.69
N ASP A 2 -31.90 -38.99 -71.77
CA ASP A 2 -32.36 -37.65 -72.04
C ASP A 2 -31.25 -36.63 -72.30
N LEU A 3 -31.38 -35.91 -73.37
CA LEU A 3 -30.54 -34.77 -73.77
C LEU A 3 -30.46 -33.70 -72.66
N TRP A 4 -31.39 -33.69 -71.68
CA TRP A 4 -31.44 -32.80 -70.57
C TRP A 4 -30.35 -33.12 -69.48
N ALA A 5 -29.97 -34.37 -69.32
CA ALA A 5 -28.92 -34.76 -68.34
C ALA A 5 -27.53 -34.33 -68.81
N ILE A 6 -27.28 -34.29 -70.12
CA ILE A 6 -25.97 -33.87 -70.68
C ILE A 6 -25.84 -32.34 -70.62
N VAL A 7 -26.90 -31.56 -70.80
CA VAL A 7 -26.89 -30.10 -70.72
C VAL A 7 -26.76 -29.65 -69.24
N TYR A 8 -27.33 -30.42 -68.30
CA TYR A 8 -27.17 -30.16 -66.89
C TYR A 8 -25.71 -30.39 -66.36
N TYR A 9 -25.08 -31.48 -66.88
CA TYR A 9 -23.68 -31.80 -66.51
C TYR A 9 -22.71 -30.79 -67.13
N LEU A 10 -22.86 -30.34 -68.32
CA LEU A 10 -22.01 -29.33 -68.96
C LEU A 10 -22.19 -27.94 -68.43
N ASN A 11 -23.34 -27.59 -67.86
CA ASN A 11 -23.51 -26.34 -67.14
C ASN A 11 -22.89 -26.36 -65.73
N GLN A 12 -22.88 -27.51 -65.09
CA GLN A 12 -22.17 -27.64 -63.77
C GLN A 12 -20.67 -27.47 -63.87
N GLU A 13 -20.01 -28.08 -64.88
CA GLU A 13 -18.56 -27.92 -65.09
C GLU A 13 -18.17 -26.47 -65.42
N LYS A 14 -18.94 -25.77 -66.26
CA LYS A 14 -18.72 -24.35 -66.57
C LYS A 14 -18.94 -23.43 -65.32
N MET A 15 -19.84 -23.80 -64.44
CA MET A 15 -20.07 -23.04 -63.21
C MET A 15 -18.98 -23.30 -62.17
N GLN A 16 -18.48 -24.52 -62.04
CA GLN A 16 -17.36 -24.84 -61.18
C GLN A 16 -16.04 -24.21 -61.68
N GLN A 17 -15.76 -24.17 -62.97
CA GLN A 17 -14.60 -23.49 -63.54
C GLN A 17 -14.64 -21.97 -63.33
N LYS A 18 -15.83 -21.34 -63.47
CA LYS A 18 -15.98 -19.92 -63.20
C LYS A 18 -15.86 -19.60 -61.72
N SER A 19 -16.38 -20.42 -60.81
CA SER A 19 -16.25 -20.28 -59.37
C SER A 19 -14.81 -20.47 -58.92
N PHE A 20 -14.05 -21.42 -59.51
CA PHE A 20 -12.64 -21.63 -59.24
C PHE A 20 -11.78 -20.44 -59.74
N LEU A 21 -12.11 -19.88 -60.91
CA LEU A 21 -11.41 -18.71 -61.46
C LEU A 21 -11.67 -17.44 -60.59
N VAL A 22 -12.88 -17.25 -60.07
CA VAL A 22 -13.20 -16.18 -59.16
C VAL A 22 -12.52 -16.36 -57.80
N LEU A 23 -12.43 -17.60 -57.31
CA LEU A 23 -11.68 -17.91 -56.07
C LEU A 23 -10.16 -17.69 -56.26
N CYS A 24 -9.60 -18.03 -57.42
CA CYS A 24 -8.18 -17.76 -57.73
C CYS A 24 -7.92 -16.25 -57.92
N LEU A 25 -8.86 -15.48 -58.48
CA LEU A 25 -8.76 -14.02 -58.60
C LEU A 25 -8.92 -13.33 -57.24
N LEU A 26 -9.78 -13.83 -56.34
CA LEU A 26 -9.89 -13.38 -54.95
C LEU A 26 -8.64 -13.73 -54.16
N TRP A 27 -8.01 -14.86 -54.40
CA TRP A 27 -6.74 -15.25 -53.79
C TRP A 27 -5.55 -14.42 -54.29
N ALA A 28 -5.52 -14.07 -55.56
CA ALA A 28 -4.52 -13.18 -56.16
C ALA A 28 -4.67 -11.72 -55.70
N ALA A 29 -5.92 -11.28 -55.37
CA ALA A 29 -6.16 -9.95 -54.85
C ALA A 29 -5.75 -9.76 -53.37
N ILE A 30 -5.53 -10.84 -52.61
CA ILE A 30 -5.08 -10.81 -51.20
C ILE A 30 -3.53 -10.70 -51.11
N SER A 31 -2.79 -10.87 -52.21
CA SER A 31 -1.32 -10.93 -52.22
C SER A 31 -0.63 -9.58 -52.48
N GLY A 32 -1.36 -8.47 -52.45
CA GLY A 32 -0.83 -7.15 -52.86
C GLY A 32 -0.54 -6.14 -51.75
N PHE A 33 -0.32 -6.56 -50.51
CA PHE A 33 0.17 -5.62 -49.48
C PHE A 33 1.71 -5.57 -49.58
N SER A 34 2.25 -4.43 -50.03
CA SER A 34 3.66 -4.11 -49.90
C SER A 34 4.06 -4.19 -48.46
N GLN A 35 4.97 -5.12 -48.13
CA GLN A 35 5.47 -5.33 -46.79
C GLN A 35 6.92 -4.88 -46.78
N ASN A 36 7.22 -3.82 -46.04
CA ASN A 36 8.56 -3.23 -45.99
C ASN A 36 9.32 -3.72 -44.77
N ASN A 37 10.65 -3.67 -44.85
CA ASN A 37 11.52 -4.06 -43.75
C ASN A 37 12.14 -2.81 -43.10
N LEU A 38 12.22 -2.84 -41.77
CA LEU A 38 12.94 -1.85 -40.96
C LEU A 38 14.19 -2.51 -40.38
N SER A 39 15.35 -2.00 -40.75
CA SER A 39 16.62 -2.41 -40.17
C SER A 39 17.33 -1.22 -39.50
N GLY A 40 18.29 -1.48 -38.65
CA GLY A 40 19.04 -0.38 -38.07
C GLY A 40 20.03 -0.77 -36.99
N THR A 41 20.61 0.30 -36.39
CA THR A 41 21.59 0.14 -35.31
C THR A 41 21.25 1.00 -34.13
N ILE A 42 21.39 0.46 -32.92
CA ILE A 42 21.21 1.17 -31.68
C ILE A 42 22.53 1.21 -30.92
N THR A 43 22.97 2.42 -30.59
CA THR A 43 24.23 2.66 -29.87
C THR A 43 24.02 3.60 -28.70
N ASN A 44 24.97 3.62 -27.76
CA ASN A 44 25.03 4.66 -26.73
C ASN A 44 25.69 5.94 -27.25
N ILE A 45 25.79 6.97 -26.41
CA ILE A 45 26.43 8.26 -26.75
C ILE A 45 27.92 8.13 -27.10
N LYS A 46 28.59 7.07 -26.63
CA LYS A 46 29.99 6.73 -26.95
C LYS A 46 30.13 5.88 -28.24
N LYS A 47 29.06 5.70 -29.01
CA LYS A 47 28.97 4.86 -30.23
C LYS A 47 29.17 3.36 -29.95
N GLN A 48 29.06 2.89 -28.72
CA GLN A 48 29.15 1.46 -28.40
C GLN A 48 27.79 0.81 -28.67
N PRO A 49 27.76 -0.39 -29.28
CA PRO A 49 26.52 -1.09 -29.58
C PRO A 49 25.74 -1.46 -28.30
N LEU A 50 24.43 -1.30 -28.31
CA LEU A 50 23.55 -1.73 -27.24
C LEU A 50 22.91 -3.05 -27.61
N ASN A 51 23.35 -4.15 -26.98
CA ASN A 51 22.80 -5.48 -27.17
C ASN A 51 21.52 -5.65 -26.38
N GLY A 52 20.43 -6.13 -27.01
CA GLY A 52 19.15 -6.33 -26.35
C GLY A 52 18.30 -5.06 -26.22
N ALA A 53 18.65 -3.95 -26.90
CA ALA A 53 17.73 -2.82 -27.01
C ALA A 53 16.48 -3.24 -27.76
N HIS A 54 15.31 -2.93 -27.17
CA HIS A 54 14.02 -3.35 -27.69
C HIS A 54 13.46 -2.30 -28.66
N ILE A 55 13.02 -2.74 -29.83
CA ILE A 55 12.43 -1.93 -30.89
C ILE A 55 11.00 -2.40 -31.12
N HIS A 56 10.04 -1.48 -31.06
CA HIS A 56 8.63 -1.75 -31.32
C HIS A 56 8.11 -0.77 -32.37
N ILE A 57 7.44 -1.29 -33.40
CA ILE A 57 6.79 -0.51 -34.45
C ILE A 57 5.49 -1.22 -34.88
N ALA A 58 4.38 -0.50 -34.94
CA ALA A 58 3.05 -1.06 -35.20
C ALA A 58 2.73 -2.24 -34.24
N ASP A 59 2.53 -3.44 -34.76
CA ASP A 59 2.28 -4.68 -34.03
C ASP A 59 3.52 -5.58 -33.90
N ARG A 60 4.69 -5.10 -34.35
CA ARG A 60 5.95 -5.84 -34.47
C ARG A 60 6.97 -5.39 -33.42
N SER A 61 7.75 -6.34 -32.96
CA SER A 61 8.85 -6.06 -32.02
C SER A 61 10.05 -6.95 -32.30
N THR A 62 11.25 -6.40 -32.05
CA THR A 62 12.53 -7.12 -32.07
C THR A 62 13.48 -6.59 -31.03
N ALA A 63 14.65 -7.22 -30.86
CA ALA A 63 15.73 -6.71 -30.01
C ALA A 63 17.03 -6.70 -30.83
N THR A 64 17.93 -5.78 -30.51
CA THR A 64 19.25 -5.70 -31.11
C THR A 64 20.12 -6.89 -30.72
N ASN A 65 20.94 -7.35 -31.66
CA ASN A 65 21.98 -8.35 -31.46
C ASN A 65 23.23 -7.76 -30.75
N PRO A 66 24.27 -8.55 -30.41
CA PRO A 66 25.50 -8.05 -29.77
C PRO A 66 26.22 -6.93 -30.51
N ALA A 67 26.04 -6.80 -31.85
CA ALA A 67 26.55 -5.68 -32.63
C ALA A 67 25.62 -4.45 -32.63
N GLY A 68 24.53 -4.44 -31.81
CA GLY A 68 23.55 -3.37 -31.77
C GLY A 68 22.63 -3.28 -32.98
N VAL A 69 22.63 -4.31 -33.86
CA VAL A 69 21.85 -4.32 -35.12
C VAL A 69 20.50 -5.00 -34.88
N PHE A 70 19.44 -4.48 -35.51
CA PHE A 70 18.11 -5.06 -35.52
C PHE A 70 17.52 -5.11 -36.94
N GLU A 71 16.56 -6.02 -37.15
CA GLU A 71 15.72 -6.10 -38.32
C GLU A 71 14.28 -6.47 -37.91
N ILE A 72 13.30 -5.78 -38.52
CA ILE A 72 11.87 -6.09 -38.41
C ILE A 72 11.30 -6.21 -39.81
N LYS A 73 10.74 -7.38 -40.13
CA LYS A 73 10.17 -7.67 -41.45
C LYS A 73 8.66 -7.46 -41.46
N ASN A 74 8.16 -7.19 -42.68
CA ASN A 74 6.72 -7.15 -42.93
C ASN A 74 5.98 -6.05 -42.18
N ILE A 75 6.47 -4.82 -42.22
CA ILE A 75 5.81 -3.64 -41.59
C ILE A 75 4.83 -3.04 -42.61
N PRO A 76 3.58 -2.79 -42.24
CA PRO A 76 2.60 -2.12 -43.09
C PRO A 76 3.04 -0.71 -43.48
N THR A 77 2.80 -0.27 -44.71
CA THR A 77 3.10 1.08 -45.20
C THR A 77 2.37 2.17 -44.39
N GLY A 78 2.88 3.40 -44.45
CA GLY A 78 2.31 4.60 -43.82
C GLY A 78 3.01 5.01 -42.51
N GLN A 79 2.52 6.05 -41.88
CA GLN A 79 3.11 6.60 -40.65
C GLN A 79 2.91 5.64 -39.46
N LYS A 80 4.00 5.20 -38.83
CA LYS A 80 4.01 4.27 -37.70
C LYS A 80 4.77 4.86 -36.53
N ARG A 81 4.30 4.63 -35.32
CA ARG A 81 5.01 4.99 -34.10
C ARG A 81 6.10 3.95 -33.84
N LEU A 82 7.35 4.43 -33.76
CA LEU A 82 8.52 3.62 -33.43
C LEU A 82 8.94 3.94 -32.00
N ILE A 83 9.09 2.92 -31.18
CA ILE A 83 9.58 3.02 -29.81
C ILE A 83 10.86 2.20 -29.71
N VAL A 84 11.94 2.83 -29.25
CA VAL A 84 13.21 2.14 -28.92
C VAL A 84 13.48 2.31 -27.44
N SER A 85 13.59 1.21 -26.71
CA SER A 85 13.82 1.21 -25.29
C SER A 85 14.97 0.29 -24.90
N TYR A 86 15.76 0.72 -23.91
CA TYR A 86 16.85 -0.07 -23.34
C TYR A 86 17.02 0.31 -21.86
N ILE A 87 17.31 -0.68 -21.00
CA ILE A 87 17.45 -0.44 -19.55
C ILE A 87 18.59 0.53 -19.29
N GLY A 88 18.33 1.56 -18.49
CA GLY A 88 19.30 2.61 -18.18
C GLY A 88 19.43 3.69 -19.24
N TYR A 89 18.55 3.72 -20.24
CA TYR A 89 18.58 4.71 -21.32
C TYR A 89 17.22 5.34 -21.54
N THR A 90 17.23 6.62 -21.94
CA THR A 90 16.01 7.37 -22.31
C THR A 90 15.33 6.69 -23.49
N THR A 91 14.07 6.34 -23.36
CA THR A 91 13.27 5.75 -24.44
C THR A 91 13.11 6.74 -25.59
N ILE A 92 13.38 6.30 -26.81
CA ILE A 92 13.12 7.06 -28.02
C ILE A 92 11.72 6.70 -28.50
N ASP A 93 10.87 7.72 -28.65
CA ASP A 93 9.51 7.59 -29.15
C ASP A 93 9.32 8.58 -30.30
N THR A 94 9.14 8.07 -31.51
CA THR A 94 9.09 8.89 -32.72
C THR A 94 8.13 8.29 -33.76
N LEU A 95 7.66 9.13 -34.68
CA LEU A 95 6.89 8.69 -35.83
C LEU A 95 7.83 8.45 -37.00
N LEU A 96 7.69 7.28 -37.67
CA LEU A 96 8.42 6.87 -38.84
C LEU A 96 7.44 6.62 -39.98
N THR A 97 7.72 7.22 -41.15
CA THR A 97 6.96 6.93 -42.38
C THR A 97 7.60 5.75 -43.08
N VAL A 98 6.85 4.67 -43.22
CA VAL A 98 7.31 3.40 -43.85
C VAL A 98 6.70 3.28 -45.23
N ASP A 99 7.42 3.77 -46.25
CA ASP A 99 6.93 3.66 -47.67
C ASP A 99 7.76 2.64 -48.47
N ASP A 100 9.00 2.39 -48.01
CA ASP A 100 9.94 1.41 -48.56
C ASP A 100 10.72 0.74 -47.41
N ASP A 101 11.70 -0.14 -47.75
CA ASP A 101 12.67 -0.68 -46.79
C ASP A 101 13.52 0.45 -46.21
N ILE A 102 13.50 0.58 -44.88
CA ILE A 102 14.13 1.69 -44.17
C ILE A 102 15.29 1.20 -43.30
N SER A 103 16.40 1.94 -43.31
CA SER A 103 17.48 1.74 -42.35
C SER A 103 17.65 2.97 -41.47
N VAL A 104 17.61 2.77 -40.15
CA VAL A 104 17.70 3.84 -39.15
C VAL A 104 18.83 3.60 -38.14
N SER A 105 19.40 4.68 -37.65
CA SER A 105 20.41 4.58 -36.59
C SER A 105 20.02 5.50 -35.44
N PHE A 106 19.86 4.90 -34.25
CA PHE A 106 19.52 5.66 -33.07
C PHE A 106 20.65 5.62 -32.04
N ARG A 107 20.86 6.78 -31.42
CA ARG A 107 21.83 6.92 -30.34
C ARG A 107 21.10 7.23 -29.06
N MET A 108 21.05 6.26 -28.16
CA MET A 108 20.36 6.38 -26.88
C MET A 108 21.22 7.11 -25.85
N LYS A 109 20.61 8.01 -25.11
CA LYS A 109 21.26 8.69 -23.98
C LYS A 109 21.03 7.87 -22.71
N PRO A 110 22.07 7.68 -21.85
CA PRO A 110 21.85 7.09 -20.53
C PRO A 110 20.79 7.88 -19.77
N ASP A 111 19.81 7.19 -19.25
CA ASP A 111 18.84 7.75 -18.32
C ASP A 111 19.05 7.14 -16.93
N LEU A 112 19.78 7.88 -16.10
CA LEU A 112 20.07 7.45 -14.73
C LEU A 112 18.83 7.50 -13.82
N ASN A 113 17.72 8.09 -14.30
CA ASN A 113 16.41 8.04 -13.65
C ASN A 113 15.56 6.84 -14.12
N ALA A 114 15.85 6.27 -15.29
CA ALA A 114 15.13 5.11 -15.85
C ALA A 114 15.27 3.83 -15.00
N ILE A 115 16.17 3.79 -14.04
CA ILE A 115 16.25 2.68 -13.06
C ILE A 115 15.02 2.64 -12.14
N LYS A 116 14.19 3.69 -12.14
CA LYS A 116 12.97 3.78 -11.31
C LYS A 116 11.64 3.81 -12.06
N GLU A 117 11.63 3.87 -13.37
CA GLU A 117 10.37 3.84 -14.11
C GLU A 117 9.91 2.41 -14.31
N VAL A 118 8.80 2.11 -13.66
CA VAL A 118 8.16 0.81 -13.68
C VAL A 118 7.70 0.48 -15.08
N VAL A 119 8.40 -0.41 -15.71
CA VAL A 119 7.89 -1.08 -16.89
C VAL A 119 6.80 -2.05 -16.45
N ILE A 120 5.56 -1.70 -16.69
CA ILE A 120 4.46 -2.67 -16.71
C ILE A 120 4.90 -3.78 -17.67
N ASN A 121 5.11 -4.96 -17.14
CA ASN A 121 5.52 -6.20 -17.76
C ASN A 121 5.37 -6.26 -19.29
N LYS A 122 6.48 -6.06 -20.00
CA LYS A 122 6.63 -6.58 -21.35
C LYS A 122 7.31 -7.94 -21.25
N THR A 123 6.66 -8.95 -21.80
CA THR A 123 7.18 -10.30 -21.96
C THR A 123 8.61 -10.27 -22.52
N GLY A 124 9.57 -10.90 -21.82
CA GLY A 124 10.92 -11.14 -22.29
C GLY A 124 12.07 -10.42 -21.57
N GLN A 125 11.82 -9.65 -20.51
CA GLN A 125 12.91 -9.15 -19.66
C GLN A 125 12.99 -9.94 -18.35
N PRO A 126 14.21 -10.22 -17.81
CA PRO A 126 14.36 -10.86 -16.51
C PRO A 126 13.66 -10.02 -15.46
N GLN A 127 12.70 -10.62 -14.75
CA GLN A 127 11.89 -9.94 -13.76
C GLN A 127 12.69 -9.45 -12.54
N SER A 128 12.13 -8.47 -11.85
CA SER A 128 12.59 -8.10 -10.51
C SER A 128 12.69 -9.35 -9.62
N VAL A 129 13.74 -9.40 -8.81
CA VAL A 129 13.91 -10.43 -7.78
C VAL A 129 12.93 -10.24 -6.62
N LYS A 130 12.27 -9.08 -6.54
CA LYS A 130 11.32 -8.73 -5.47
C LYS A 130 9.89 -9.12 -5.86
N ASN A 131 9.16 -9.76 -4.95
CA ASN A 131 7.72 -9.94 -5.08
C ASN A 131 7.02 -8.63 -4.72
N SER A 132 6.66 -7.84 -5.72
CA SER A 132 6.01 -6.55 -5.49
C SER A 132 4.82 -6.31 -6.42
N GLU A 133 3.87 -5.51 -5.93
CA GLU A 133 2.75 -4.96 -6.68
C GLU A 133 2.90 -3.44 -6.76
N LYS A 134 2.64 -2.86 -7.92
CA LYS A 134 2.80 -1.42 -8.16
C LYS A 134 1.51 -0.83 -8.66
N VAL A 135 1.10 0.27 -8.04
CA VAL A 135 -0.09 1.01 -8.41
C VAL A 135 0.23 2.50 -8.51
N ASN A 136 -0.47 3.16 -9.41
CA ASN A 136 -0.34 4.60 -9.62
C ASN A 136 -1.44 5.40 -8.90
N GLN A 137 -1.34 6.72 -8.96
CA GLN A 137 -2.28 7.64 -8.35
C GLN A 137 -3.74 7.40 -8.79
N ASN A 138 -3.96 7.08 -10.07
CA ASN A 138 -5.32 6.82 -10.57
C ASN A 138 -5.94 5.62 -9.88
N TYR A 139 -5.19 4.53 -9.72
CA TYR A 139 -5.66 3.34 -9.00
C TYR A 139 -6.05 3.68 -7.55
N ILE A 140 -5.20 4.43 -6.83
CA ILE A 140 -5.47 4.83 -5.44
C ILE A 140 -6.76 5.67 -5.36
N GLN A 141 -6.92 6.66 -6.24
CA GLN A 141 -8.08 7.54 -6.26
C GLN A 141 -9.37 6.79 -6.62
N GLU A 142 -9.32 5.91 -7.63
CA GLU A 142 -10.47 5.10 -8.06
C GLU A 142 -10.88 4.05 -7.03
N SER A 143 -9.94 3.54 -6.25
CA SER A 143 -10.16 2.56 -5.17
C SER A 143 -10.36 3.21 -3.80
N TYR A 144 -10.38 4.56 -3.71
CA TYR A 144 -10.42 5.25 -2.43
C TYR A 144 -11.64 4.85 -1.59
N ALA A 145 -11.39 4.34 -0.40
CA ALA A 145 -12.40 3.84 0.52
C ALA A 145 -12.27 4.42 1.95
N GLY A 146 -11.62 5.60 2.09
CA GLY A 146 -11.47 6.32 3.36
C GLY A 146 -10.01 6.55 3.77
N SER A 147 -9.09 5.67 3.38
CA SER A 147 -7.66 5.79 3.68
C SER A 147 -6.79 5.15 2.60
N LEU A 148 -5.48 5.39 2.63
CA LEU A 148 -4.53 4.74 1.73
C LEU A 148 -4.51 3.21 1.94
N ALA A 149 -4.45 2.73 3.19
CA ALA A 149 -4.39 1.30 3.47
C ALA A 149 -5.62 0.57 2.91
N LYS A 150 -6.80 1.14 3.10
CA LYS A 150 -8.06 0.59 2.57
C LYS A 150 -8.10 0.60 1.04
N SER A 151 -7.51 1.61 0.40
CA SER A 151 -7.44 1.72 -1.06
C SER A 151 -6.57 0.64 -1.71
N LEU A 152 -5.70 -0.01 -0.94
CA LEU A 152 -4.80 -1.07 -1.40
C LEU A 152 -5.38 -2.49 -1.23
N GLU A 153 -6.54 -2.68 -0.58
CA GLU A 153 -7.11 -3.99 -0.25
C GLU A 153 -7.54 -4.86 -1.45
N LYS A 154 -7.58 -4.30 -2.66
CA LYS A 154 -7.79 -5.10 -3.87
C LYS A 154 -6.51 -5.82 -4.31
N LEU A 155 -5.34 -5.42 -3.80
CA LEU A 155 -4.08 -6.08 -4.11
C LEU A 155 -3.97 -7.41 -3.36
N PRO A 156 -3.52 -8.49 -4.02
CA PRO A 156 -3.39 -9.80 -3.37
C PRO A 156 -2.58 -9.71 -2.06
N GLY A 157 -3.07 -10.35 -1.00
CA GLY A 157 -2.41 -10.43 0.31
C GLY A 157 -2.37 -9.14 1.11
N VAL A 158 -3.06 -8.08 0.66
CA VAL A 158 -3.15 -6.80 1.36
C VAL A 158 -4.53 -6.65 1.97
N ASN A 159 -4.58 -6.42 3.26
CA ASN A 159 -5.79 -6.15 4.03
C ASN A 159 -5.58 -4.86 4.83
N ALA A 160 -6.63 -4.33 5.42
CA ALA A 160 -6.56 -3.19 6.33
C ALA A 160 -7.21 -3.52 7.68
N MET A 161 -6.57 -3.06 8.74
CA MET A 161 -7.21 -2.95 10.05
C MET A 161 -7.90 -1.59 10.11
N GLU A 162 -9.18 -1.58 10.46
CA GLU A 162 -10.01 -0.39 10.38
C GLU A 162 -10.59 0.02 11.73
N ILE A 163 -10.69 1.34 11.89
CA ILE A 163 -11.51 1.97 12.91
C ILE A 163 -12.30 3.09 12.25
N GLY A 164 -13.58 2.87 12.05
CA GLY A 164 -14.46 3.88 11.48
C GLY A 164 -14.08 4.31 10.07
N ALA A 165 -14.44 5.53 9.70
CA ALA A 165 -14.49 5.95 8.30
C ALA A 165 -13.15 6.41 7.69
N GLY A 166 -12.17 6.82 8.49
CA GLY A 166 -10.93 7.45 7.98
C GLY A 166 -9.65 6.91 8.59
N THR A 167 -9.73 6.00 9.56
CA THR A 167 -8.58 5.49 10.27
C THR A 167 -8.35 4.03 9.91
N SER A 168 -7.21 3.72 9.30
CA SER A 168 -6.81 2.34 9.06
C SER A 168 -5.31 2.19 8.95
N LYS A 169 -4.82 0.97 9.12
CA LYS A 169 -3.42 0.59 8.88
C LYS A 169 -3.34 -0.69 8.05
N PRO A 170 -2.26 -0.85 7.27
CA PRO A 170 -2.12 -2.00 6.38
C PRO A 170 -1.78 -3.28 7.14
N ILE A 171 -2.29 -4.40 6.62
CA ILE A 171 -1.91 -5.76 6.96
C ILE A 171 -1.46 -6.44 5.68
N ILE A 172 -0.28 -7.04 5.67
CA ILE A 172 0.21 -7.84 4.56
C ILE A 172 0.40 -9.27 5.05
N ARG A 173 -0.34 -10.23 4.45
CA ARG A 173 -0.26 -11.66 4.80
C ARG A 173 -0.44 -11.94 6.29
N GLY A 174 -1.40 -11.26 6.90
CA GLY A 174 -1.70 -11.38 8.33
C GLY A 174 -0.70 -10.68 9.27
N LEU A 175 0.34 -10.06 8.74
CA LEU A 175 1.28 -9.24 9.51
C LEU A 175 0.85 -7.76 9.43
N GLY A 176 0.64 -7.16 10.57
CA GLY A 176 0.23 -5.76 10.72
C GLY A 176 1.03 -5.06 11.83
N PHE A 177 0.53 -3.93 12.30
CA PHE A 177 1.16 -3.07 13.32
C PHE A 177 2.60 -2.70 12.91
N ASN A 178 3.54 -2.83 13.82
CA ASN A 178 4.95 -2.50 13.62
C ASN A 178 5.71 -3.56 12.79
N ARG A 179 5.03 -4.33 11.92
CA ARG A 179 5.66 -5.33 11.02
C ARG A 179 5.58 -4.97 9.56
N ILE A 180 4.92 -3.84 9.25
CA ILE A 180 4.85 -3.27 7.90
C ILE A 180 5.54 -1.92 7.93
N ALA A 181 6.63 -1.79 7.19
CA ALA A 181 7.27 -0.50 6.99
C ALA A 181 6.51 0.28 5.91
N VAL A 182 6.14 1.51 6.22
CA VAL A 182 5.61 2.44 5.24
C VAL A 182 6.66 3.51 5.00
N THR A 183 6.98 3.80 3.74
CA THR A 183 7.97 4.82 3.40
C THR A 183 7.39 5.86 2.46
N GLU A 184 7.76 7.12 2.65
CA GLU A 184 7.47 8.19 1.70
C GLU A 184 8.79 8.77 1.19
N ASN A 185 8.97 8.76 -0.13
CA ASN A 185 10.19 9.22 -0.80
C ASN A 185 11.49 8.59 -0.23
N GLY A 186 11.40 7.32 0.20
CA GLY A 186 12.52 6.55 0.74
C GLY A 186 12.75 6.71 2.25
N VAL A 187 12.02 7.60 2.92
CA VAL A 187 12.07 7.80 4.37
C VAL A 187 10.93 7.05 5.04
N LYS A 188 11.21 6.34 6.13
CA LYS A 188 10.21 5.59 6.88
C LYS A 188 9.23 6.56 7.56
N GLN A 189 7.93 6.31 7.40
CA GLN A 189 6.85 7.00 8.10
C GLN A 189 6.83 6.53 9.55
N GLU A 190 7.03 7.45 10.48
CA GLU A 190 7.00 7.17 11.91
C GLU A 190 5.84 7.90 12.58
N GLY A 191 5.00 7.14 13.29
CA GLY A 191 3.84 7.64 14.02
C GLY A 191 3.51 6.75 15.19
N GLN A 192 2.43 7.04 15.89
CA GLN A 192 1.94 6.26 17.03
C GLN A 192 1.14 5.03 16.56
N GLN A 193 1.77 4.16 15.76
CA GLN A 193 1.10 3.03 15.09
C GLN A 193 1.04 1.74 15.92
N TRP A 194 1.45 1.75 17.16
CA TRP A 194 1.49 0.60 18.06
C TRP A 194 0.09 0.11 18.48
N GLY A 195 -0.90 0.99 18.61
CA GLY A 195 -2.27 0.63 18.95
C GLY A 195 -3.07 0.11 17.75
N ALA A 196 -4.09 -0.71 17.98
CA ALA A 196 -5.02 -1.17 16.95
C ALA A 196 -5.88 -0.02 16.38
N ASP A 197 -6.13 0.97 17.20
CA ASP A 197 -6.97 2.16 17.00
C ASP A 197 -6.20 3.34 16.38
N HIS A 198 -4.90 3.21 16.15
CA HIS A 198 -4.08 4.25 15.55
C HIS A 198 -3.88 4.01 14.06
N GLY A 199 -4.22 4.99 13.21
CA GLY A 199 -4.14 4.89 11.76
C GLY A 199 -2.79 5.27 11.16
N LEU A 200 -2.75 5.25 9.85
CA LEU A 200 -1.62 5.69 9.04
C LEU A 200 -1.93 7.11 8.53
N GLU A 201 -1.16 8.10 8.96
CA GLU A 201 -1.35 9.51 8.60
C GLU A 201 -0.64 9.82 7.28
N ILE A 202 -1.31 9.55 6.17
CA ILE A 202 -0.84 9.80 4.80
C ILE A 202 -1.99 10.25 3.93
N ASP A 203 -1.83 11.39 3.25
CA ASP A 203 -2.75 11.84 2.20
C ASP A 203 -2.79 10.82 1.05
N ALA A 204 -3.87 10.04 0.96
CA ALA A 204 -4.07 9.05 -0.09
C ALA A 204 -4.11 9.68 -1.49
N PHE A 205 -4.58 10.92 -1.61
CA PHE A 205 -4.65 11.61 -2.90
C PHE A 205 -3.27 12.11 -3.35
N ASN A 206 -2.29 12.27 -2.43
CA ASN A 206 -0.92 12.64 -2.75
C ASN A 206 -0.04 11.45 -3.18
N ALA A 207 -0.46 10.22 -2.97
CA ALA A 207 0.29 9.03 -3.35
C ALA A 207 0.37 8.88 -4.88
N GLU A 208 1.47 9.35 -5.51
CA GLU A 208 1.65 9.30 -6.98
C GLU A 208 1.92 7.87 -7.47
N ASN A 209 2.86 7.18 -6.83
CA ASN A 209 3.21 5.80 -7.11
C ASN A 209 3.38 5.05 -5.79
N VAL A 210 2.73 3.91 -5.67
CA VAL A 210 2.83 3.05 -4.50
C VAL A 210 3.31 1.67 -4.93
N GLU A 211 4.37 1.20 -4.29
CA GLU A 211 4.88 -0.16 -4.44
C GLU A 211 4.68 -0.91 -3.13
N VAL A 212 3.96 -2.02 -3.19
CA VAL A 212 3.79 -2.96 -2.08
C VAL A 212 4.77 -4.10 -2.29
N VAL A 213 5.85 -4.14 -1.52
CA VAL A 213 6.85 -5.22 -1.52
C VAL A 213 6.47 -6.21 -0.43
N LYS A 214 6.34 -7.49 -0.78
CA LYS A 214 5.97 -8.56 0.15
C LYS A 214 7.19 -9.39 0.52
N GLY A 215 7.22 -9.89 1.76
CA GLY A 215 8.30 -10.77 2.25
C GLY A 215 9.62 -10.03 2.47
N VAL A 216 10.74 -10.68 2.13
CA VAL A 216 12.10 -10.26 2.50
C VAL A 216 12.58 -9.00 1.73
N GLY A 217 11.76 -7.97 1.66
CA GLY A 217 12.23 -6.64 1.24
C GLY A 217 13.05 -5.91 2.33
N ALA A 218 13.14 -6.49 3.52
CA ALA A 218 13.61 -5.85 4.73
C ALA A 218 15.08 -5.45 4.75
N ILE A 219 15.95 -6.07 3.95
CA ILE A 219 17.39 -5.76 3.97
C ILE A 219 17.64 -4.27 3.67
N GLU A 220 16.91 -3.69 2.73
CA GLU A 220 17.06 -2.26 2.40
C GLU A 220 16.36 -1.35 3.43
N TYR A 221 15.21 -1.80 3.99
CA TYR A 221 14.33 -0.95 4.80
C TYR A 221 14.50 -1.10 6.31
N GLY A 222 15.17 -2.16 6.78
CA GLY A 222 15.50 -2.37 8.18
C GLY A 222 14.37 -2.91 9.04
N SER A 223 14.41 -2.56 10.32
CA SER A 223 13.42 -2.95 11.32
C SER A 223 11.99 -2.63 10.86
N ASP A 224 11.03 -3.49 11.22
CA ASP A 224 9.60 -3.33 10.97
C ASP A 224 9.14 -3.65 9.53
N ALA A 225 10.07 -4.08 8.64
CA ALA A 225 9.73 -4.55 7.29
C ALA A 225 9.59 -6.09 7.22
N MET A 226 9.02 -6.71 8.27
CA MET A 226 8.91 -8.18 8.39
C MET A 226 7.87 -8.79 7.46
N GLY A 227 6.70 -8.19 7.38
CA GLY A 227 5.61 -8.61 6.49
C GLY A 227 5.71 -8.01 5.10
N GLY A 228 6.40 -6.88 5.00
CA GLY A 228 6.58 -6.17 3.75
C GLY A 228 6.77 -4.67 3.91
N VAL A 229 6.77 -3.99 2.79
CA VAL A 229 6.98 -2.54 2.70
C VAL A 229 5.94 -1.93 1.77
N ILE A 230 5.34 -0.82 2.19
CA ILE A 230 4.55 0.05 1.32
C ILE A 230 5.39 1.29 1.03
N SER A 231 5.92 1.38 -0.17
CA SER A 231 6.77 2.49 -0.61
C SER A 231 5.99 3.47 -1.46
N ILE A 232 5.79 4.68 -0.94
CA ILE A 232 5.12 5.79 -1.62
C ILE A 232 6.20 6.67 -2.23
N ASN A 233 6.11 6.92 -3.53
CA ASN A 233 7.09 7.71 -4.25
C ASN A 233 6.40 8.90 -4.95
N ASN A 234 6.62 10.09 -4.40
CA ASN A 234 6.12 11.36 -4.91
C ASN A 234 7.23 12.21 -5.57
N ASP A 235 8.42 11.60 -5.79
CA ASP A 235 9.62 12.28 -6.28
C ASP A 235 9.74 12.33 -7.82
N ALA A 236 8.70 11.94 -8.55
CA ALA A 236 8.70 12.01 -10.01
C ALA A 236 8.92 13.46 -10.49
N VAL A 237 9.93 13.65 -11.32
CA VAL A 237 10.27 14.98 -11.87
C VAL A 237 9.26 15.33 -12.98
N PRO A 238 8.59 16.50 -12.95
CA PRO A 238 7.71 16.94 -14.02
C PRO A 238 8.46 17.08 -15.36
N ALA A 239 7.73 16.97 -16.47
CA ALA A 239 8.30 17.16 -17.80
C ALA A 239 8.96 18.55 -17.91
N LYS A 240 10.06 18.65 -18.68
CA LYS A 240 10.79 19.92 -18.86
C LYS A 240 9.86 20.99 -19.45
N ASN A 241 9.95 22.22 -18.95
CA ASN A 241 9.20 23.39 -19.41
C ASN A 241 7.67 23.15 -19.45
N SER A 242 7.14 22.47 -18.43
CA SER A 242 5.72 22.12 -18.36
C SER A 242 5.03 22.73 -17.15
N PHE A 243 3.73 22.96 -17.30
CA PHE A 243 2.80 23.25 -16.22
C PHE A 243 1.67 22.24 -16.30
N SER A 244 1.40 21.52 -15.22
CA SER A 244 0.28 20.57 -15.15
C SER A 244 -0.32 20.55 -13.76
N GLY A 245 -1.55 20.12 -13.66
CA GLY A 245 -2.24 19.97 -12.39
C GLY A 245 -3.48 19.10 -12.51
N GLN A 246 -4.11 18.89 -11.38
CA GLN A 246 -5.33 18.13 -11.26
C GLN A 246 -6.17 18.72 -10.13
N ALA A 247 -7.45 18.94 -10.39
CA ALA A 247 -8.46 19.13 -9.36
C ALA A 247 -9.30 17.87 -9.24
N LEU A 248 -9.58 17.46 -8.01
CA LEU A 248 -10.39 16.29 -7.71
C LEU A 248 -11.48 16.69 -6.72
N ALA A 249 -12.69 16.18 -6.93
CA ALA A 249 -13.79 16.26 -5.99
C ALA A 249 -14.33 14.86 -5.71
N ILE A 250 -14.70 14.60 -4.44
CA ILE A 250 -15.27 13.33 -4.01
C ILE A 250 -16.51 13.59 -3.13
N ALA A 251 -17.53 12.76 -3.31
CA ALA A 251 -18.70 12.70 -2.44
C ALA A 251 -19.09 11.25 -2.16
N LYS A 252 -19.50 10.94 -0.91
CA LYS A 252 -19.96 9.60 -0.49
C LYS A 252 -21.25 9.70 0.28
N SER A 253 -22.15 8.74 0.07
CA SER A 253 -23.46 8.73 0.72
C SER A 253 -23.46 8.10 2.11
N VAL A 254 -22.56 7.14 2.38
CA VAL A 254 -22.57 6.37 3.64
C VAL A 254 -22.30 7.22 4.88
N ASN A 255 -21.54 8.28 4.72
CA ASN A 255 -21.14 9.20 5.78
C ASN A 255 -21.15 10.66 5.32
N ASN A 256 -21.92 10.97 4.29
CA ASN A 256 -22.03 12.33 3.74
C ASN A 256 -20.66 13.01 3.48
N THR A 257 -19.63 12.22 3.08
CA THR A 257 -18.30 12.77 2.78
C THR A 257 -18.39 13.77 1.64
N ILE A 258 -17.75 14.91 1.82
CA ILE A 258 -17.42 15.86 0.76
C ILE A 258 -15.94 16.17 0.86
N GLY A 259 -15.23 16.12 -0.26
CA GLY A 259 -13.80 16.38 -0.27
C GLY A 259 -13.30 16.92 -1.58
N THR A 260 -12.17 17.60 -1.51
CA THR A 260 -11.46 18.11 -2.67
C THR A 260 -9.96 17.99 -2.49
N SER A 261 -9.26 17.74 -3.60
CA SER A 261 -7.80 17.75 -3.64
C SER A 261 -7.36 18.48 -4.90
N VAL A 262 -6.48 19.48 -4.75
CA VAL A 262 -5.93 20.24 -5.86
C VAL A 262 -4.41 20.17 -5.84
N GLY A 263 -3.83 19.76 -6.95
CA GLY A 263 -2.39 19.67 -7.11
C GLY A 263 -1.90 20.35 -8.37
N ILE A 264 -0.76 21.01 -8.27
CA ILE A 264 -0.07 21.64 -9.40
C ILE A 264 1.39 21.21 -9.45
N LYS A 265 1.93 21.10 -10.65
CA LYS A 265 3.32 20.77 -10.95
C LYS A 265 3.83 21.71 -12.01
N TYR A 266 4.98 22.32 -11.76
CA TYR A 266 5.63 23.22 -12.67
C TYR A 266 7.11 22.91 -12.77
N ARG A 267 7.66 22.89 -13.97
CA ARG A 267 9.10 22.79 -14.18
C ARG A 267 9.54 23.77 -15.27
N LYS A 268 10.59 24.52 -14.96
CA LYS A 268 11.34 25.30 -15.94
C LYS A 268 12.81 24.92 -15.86
N ASP A 269 13.34 24.40 -16.97
CA ASP A 269 14.73 23.93 -17.08
C ASP A 269 15.13 22.97 -15.99
N HIS A 270 15.92 23.41 -15.02
CA HIS A 270 16.45 22.60 -13.93
C HIS A 270 15.58 22.61 -12.68
N PHE A 271 14.76 23.63 -12.47
CA PHE A 271 13.95 23.77 -11.26
C PHE A 271 12.53 23.29 -11.48
N PHE A 272 11.99 22.62 -10.48
CA PHE A 272 10.58 22.24 -10.45
C PHE A 272 9.95 22.47 -9.09
N TYR A 273 8.63 22.61 -9.10
CA TYR A 273 7.80 22.85 -7.94
C TYR A 273 6.57 21.96 -8.02
N LYS A 274 6.17 21.40 -6.87
CA LYS A 274 4.90 20.73 -6.72
C LYS A 274 4.21 21.29 -5.50
N LEU A 275 2.91 21.53 -5.60
CA LEU A 275 2.07 21.92 -4.48
C LEU A 275 0.79 21.09 -4.54
N LYS A 276 0.31 20.65 -3.38
CA LYS A 276 -0.96 19.95 -3.26
C LYS A 276 -1.63 20.27 -1.94
N GLY A 277 -2.95 20.43 -1.98
CA GLY A 277 -3.81 20.58 -0.82
C GLY A 277 -5.00 19.65 -0.93
N THR A 278 -5.35 18.99 0.16
CA THR A 278 -6.49 18.08 0.28
C THR A 278 -7.32 18.48 1.49
N VAL A 279 -8.65 18.52 1.33
CA VAL A 279 -9.60 18.74 2.41
C VAL A 279 -10.72 17.74 2.29
N LEU A 280 -10.99 17.01 3.37
CA LEU A 280 -12.10 16.07 3.50
C LEU A 280 -12.90 16.42 4.75
N ASP A 281 -14.23 16.39 4.61
CA ASP A 281 -15.18 16.51 5.74
C ASP A 281 -16.21 15.38 5.58
N PHE A 282 -16.41 14.60 6.63
CA PHE A 282 -17.34 13.49 6.63
C PHE A 282 -18.13 13.42 7.94
N GLY A 283 -19.37 13.03 7.81
CA GLY A 283 -20.27 12.85 8.95
C GLY A 283 -20.22 11.43 9.51
N ASP A 284 -21.10 11.21 10.48
CA ASP A 284 -21.36 9.89 11.06
C ASP A 284 -21.78 8.89 9.98
N TYR A 285 -21.20 7.69 9.99
CA TYR A 285 -21.52 6.71 8.96
C TYR A 285 -22.72 5.82 9.30
N THR A 286 -23.38 5.36 8.25
CA THR A 286 -24.51 4.45 8.40
C THR A 286 -24.07 2.99 8.43
N VAL A 287 -24.72 2.21 9.29
CA VAL A 287 -24.59 0.75 9.41
C VAL A 287 -25.92 0.07 9.05
N PRO A 288 -25.92 -1.14 8.47
CA PRO A 288 -27.15 -1.81 8.02
C PRO A 288 -27.87 -2.50 9.20
N THR A 289 -28.15 -1.79 10.27
CA THR A 289 -28.84 -2.32 11.45
C THR A 289 -29.42 -1.18 12.30
N ASP A 290 -30.55 -1.43 12.95
CA ASP A 290 -31.19 -0.50 13.89
C ASP A 290 -30.74 -0.71 15.35
N GLN A 291 -29.92 -1.73 15.61
CA GLN A 291 -29.35 -2.00 16.92
C GLN A 291 -28.02 -2.74 16.82
N ILE A 292 -27.17 -2.51 17.80
CA ILE A 292 -25.91 -3.23 18.00
C ILE A 292 -25.90 -3.89 19.37
N LEU A 293 -25.14 -4.99 19.50
CA LEU A 293 -24.83 -5.58 20.78
C LEU A 293 -23.47 -5.07 21.23
N TYR A 294 -23.48 -4.16 22.21
CA TYR A 294 -22.26 -3.51 22.70
C TYR A 294 -22.04 -3.89 24.16
N LEU A 295 -20.94 -4.56 24.47
CA LEU A 295 -20.61 -5.05 25.81
C LEU A 295 -21.81 -5.74 26.51
N ASN A 296 -22.46 -6.66 25.83
CA ASN A 296 -23.64 -7.41 26.27
C ASN A 296 -24.93 -6.58 26.49
N THR A 297 -24.93 -5.31 26.08
CA THR A 297 -26.09 -4.42 26.11
C THR A 297 -26.58 -4.14 24.68
N ARG A 298 -27.87 -4.31 24.44
CA ARG A 298 -28.47 -3.93 23.16
C ARG A 298 -28.68 -2.42 23.13
N ILE A 299 -28.01 -1.76 22.18
CA ILE A 299 -28.09 -0.31 21.99
C ILE A 299 -28.80 -0.03 20.68
N PRO A 300 -29.83 0.83 20.66
CA PRO A 300 -30.45 1.28 19.43
C PRO A 300 -29.48 2.15 18.62
N VAL A 301 -29.49 1.99 17.29
CA VAL A 301 -28.75 2.85 16.35
C VAL A 301 -29.78 3.69 15.61
N TYR A 302 -29.92 4.93 16.01
CA TYR A 302 -30.91 5.85 15.47
C TYR A 302 -30.57 6.20 14.02
N ASN A 303 -31.58 6.13 13.14
CA ASN A 303 -31.43 6.38 11.71
C ASN A 303 -30.34 5.50 11.05
N GLN A 304 -30.01 4.33 11.63
CA GLN A 304 -28.91 3.46 11.19
C GLN A 304 -27.55 4.18 11.17
N ARG A 305 -27.39 5.25 11.95
CA ARG A 305 -26.20 6.10 11.93
C ARG A 305 -25.41 5.90 13.23
N LEU A 306 -24.13 5.58 13.09
CA LEU A 306 -23.25 5.33 14.23
C LEU A 306 -22.72 6.68 14.75
N LYS A 307 -23.26 7.13 15.86
CA LYS A 307 -23.00 8.45 16.46
C LYS A 307 -21.53 8.68 16.75
N ASN A 308 -21.07 9.92 16.54
CA ASN A 308 -19.71 10.41 16.82
C ASN A 308 -18.62 9.68 16.04
N THR A 309 -18.90 9.37 14.78
CA THR A 309 -17.90 8.79 13.85
C THR A 309 -17.53 9.75 12.73
N ALA A 310 -17.98 11.01 12.83
CA ALA A 310 -17.62 12.11 11.94
C ALA A 310 -16.13 12.48 12.03
N GLY A 311 -15.60 13.08 10.97
CA GLY A 311 -14.20 13.50 10.96
C GLY A 311 -13.87 14.52 9.89
N ARG A 312 -12.68 15.09 10.01
CA ARG A 312 -12.08 16.08 9.10
C ARG A 312 -10.63 15.78 8.88
N GLU A 313 -10.20 15.92 7.63
CA GLU A 313 -8.81 15.79 7.22
C GLU A 313 -8.41 17.03 6.41
N THR A 314 -7.22 17.56 6.67
CA THR A 314 -6.66 18.71 5.94
C THR A 314 -5.18 18.48 5.74
N ASP A 315 -4.78 18.33 4.47
CA ASP A 315 -3.43 17.95 4.12
C ASP A 315 -2.79 18.97 3.21
N PHE A 316 -1.50 19.11 3.38
CA PHE A 316 -0.66 19.95 2.54
C PHE A 316 0.60 19.20 2.14
N PHE A 317 1.01 19.36 0.89
CA PHE A 317 2.29 18.91 0.37
C PHE A 317 2.90 19.99 -0.52
N GLY A 318 4.16 20.30 -0.27
CA GLY A 318 4.98 21.19 -1.09
C GLY A 318 6.32 20.54 -1.38
N GLN A 319 6.82 20.68 -2.62
CA GLN A 319 8.14 20.19 -3.01
C GLN A 319 8.82 21.19 -3.95
N ILE A 320 10.09 21.46 -3.67
CA ILE A 320 11.01 22.20 -4.55
C ILE A 320 12.10 21.23 -4.97
N GLY A 321 12.43 21.19 -6.25
CA GLY A 321 13.50 20.33 -6.74
C GLY A 321 14.37 21.00 -7.78
N TYR A 322 15.63 20.59 -7.78
CA TYR A 322 16.62 20.87 -8.80
C TYR A 322 17.03 19.58 -9.48
N VAL A 323 17.11 19.58 -10.81
CA VAL A 323 17.53 18.38 -11.57
C VAL A 323 18.46 18.77 -12.71
N SER A 324 19.60 18.12 -12.76
CA SER A 324 20.56 18.16 -13.87
C SER A 324 20.93 16.73 -14.28
N GLU A 325 21.81 16.56 -15.24
CA GLU A 325 22.28 15.24 -15.68
C GLU A 325 23.01 14.48 -14.56
N LYS A 326 23.74 15.20 -13.70
CA LYS A 326 24.60 14.60 -12.66
C LYS A 326 24.05 14.72 -11.25
N PHE A 327 23.06 15.58 -11.02
CA PHE A 327 22.57 15.88 -9.68
C PHE A 327 21.07 16.13 -9.66
N LYS A 328 20.41 15.52 -8.70
CA LYS A 328 19.02 15.81 -8.32
C LYS A 328 18.96 16.12 -6.84
N SER A 329 18.27 17.19 -6.48
CA SER A 329 17.95 17.52 -5.08
C SER A 329 16.48 17.87 -4.97
N THR A 330 15.82 17.36 -3.92
CA THR A 330 14.43 17.68 -3.60
C THR A 330 14.29 18.02 -2.13
N LEU A 331 13.55 19.06 -1.83
CA LEU A 331 13.08 19.40 -0.49
C LEU A 331 11.56 19.32 -0.50
N SER A 332 11.02 18.41 0.30
CA SER A 332 9.58 18.22 0.46
C SER A 332 9.16 18.61 1.86
N ILE A 333 8.01 19.27 1.98
CA ILE A 333 7.35 19.61 3.24
C ILE A 333 5.92 19.07 3.14
N SER A 334 5.46 18.36 4.13
CA SER A 334 4.10 17.88 4.19
C SER A 334 3.52 17.96 5.59
N ASN A 335 2.21 18.12 5.68
CA ASN A 335 1.46 18.06 6.92
C ASN A 335 0.13 17.35 6.67
N VAL A 336 -0.16 16.37 7.50
CA VAL A 336 -1.46 15.69 7.54
C VAL A 336 -2.12 16.01 8.87
N TYR A 337 -3.26 16.67 8.82
CA TYR A 337 -4.07 16.96 10.00
C TYR A 337 -5.37 16.18 9.93
N PHE A 338 -5.63 15.37 10.95
CA PHE A 338 -6.82 14.53 11.06
C PHE A 338 -7.47 14.70 12.42
N LYS A 339 -8.81 14.91 12.43
CA LYS A 339 -9.62 14.88 13.63
C LYS A 339 -10.85 14.01 13.38
N SER A 340 -11.12 13.04 14.25
CA SER A 340 -12.33 12.20 14.14
C SER A 340 -12.82 11.78 15.51
N GLY A 341 -14.14 11.68 15.64
CA GLY A 341 -14.77 11.09 16.79
C GLY A 341 -14.55 9.58 16.86
N PHE A 342 -14.73 9.03 18.04
CA PHE A 342 -14.90 7.60 18.28
C PHE A 342 -16.35 7.32 18.66
N PHE A 343 -16.87 6.17 18.27
CA PHE A 343 -18.19 5.75 18.74
C PHE A 343 -18.23 5.80 20.28
N PRO A 344 -19.24 6.45 20.90
CA PRO A 344 -19.24 6.70 22.33
C PRO A 344 -19.42 5.43 23.13
N GLY A 345 -18.38 4.79 23.45
CA GLY A 345 -18.35 3.58 24.25
C GLY A 345 -16.96 3.31 24.79
N ALA A 346 -16.03 4.20 24.48
CA ALA A 346 -14.62 4.05 24.83
C ALA A 346 -14.36 3.99 26.34
N HIS A 347 -15.28 4.48 27.19
CA HIS A 347 -15.13 4.48 28.63
C HIS A 347 -16.01 3.44 29.36
N GLY A 348 -16.24 2.29 28.78
CA GLY A 348 -16.70 1.11 29.49
C GLY A 348 -18.20 0.88 29.48
N ILE A 349 -19.05 1.79 29.85
CA ILE A 349 -20.52 1.58 29.86
C ILE A 349 -21.16 2.53 28.85
N PRO A 350 -21.75 2.00 27.76
CA PRO A 350 -22.42 2.86 26.81
C PRO A 350 -23.62 3.57 27.47
N SER A 351 -23.55 4.88 27.50
CA SER A 351 -24.71 5.66 27.84
C SER A 351 -25.64 5.71 26.65
N ILE A 352 -26.89 5.25 26.82
CA ILE A 352 -27.93 5.35 25.78
C ILE A 352 -28.09 6.80 25.32
N ALA A 353 -27.97 7.77 26.22
CA ALA A 353 -28.04 9.19 25.87
C ALA A 353 -26.87 9.64 24.96
N ALA A 354 -25.67 9.10 25.17
CA ALA A 354 -24.48 9.47 24.38
C ALA A 354 -24.49 8.90 22.94
N VAL A 355 -25.29 7.85 22.68
CA VAL A 355 -25.44 7.24 21.35
C VAL A 355 -26.70 7.68 20.61
N GLN A 356 -27.48 8.59 21.18
CA GLN A 356 -28.63 9.17 20.51
C GLN A 356 -28.24 10.15 19.42
N ASP A 357 -29.00 10.12 18.33
CA ASP A 357 -28.88 11.11 17.26
C ASP A 357 -29.33 12.48 17.81
N ASP A 358 -28.47 13.49 17.67
CA ASP A 358 -28.75 14.88 18.07
C ASP A 358 -29.18 15.76 16.89
N GLY A 359 -29.37 15.16 15.71
CA GLY A 359 -29.75 15.85 14.47
C GLY A 359 -28.57 16.48 13.71
N ASP A 360 -27.34 16.39 14.22
CA ASP A 360 -26.12 16.85 13.54
C ASP A 360 -25.14 15.69 13.35
N ASP A 361 -25.04 15.21 12.11
CA ASP A 361 -24.15 14.10 11.75
C ASP A 361 -22.70 14.52 11.46
N ARG A 362 -22.37 15.82 11.59
CA ARG A 362 -21.03 16.37 11.34
C ARG A 362 -20.31 16.88 12.57
N ASN A 363 -20.97 16.94 13.69
CA ASN A 363 -20.33 17.34 14.94
C ASN A 363 -19.34 16.24 15.40
N ILE A 364 -18.23 16.65 15.97
CA ILE A 364 -17.22 15.77 16.55
C ILE A 364 -17.20 16.06 18.03
N GLY A 365 -17.96 15.25 18.77
CA GLY A 365 -18.02 15.30 20.23
C GLY A 365 -16.93 14.46 20.90
N LEU A 366 -16.95 14.44 22.24
CA LEU A 366 -16.11 13.53 23.01
C LEU A 366 -16.73 12.10 23.02
N PRO A 367 -15.88 11.04 22.93
CA PRO A 367 -14.43 11.06 22.76
C PRO A 367 -14.02 11.28 21.28
N TYR A 368 -12.86 11.91 21.08
CA TYR A 368 -12.29 12.08 19.73
C TYR A 368 -10.76 12.01 19.75
N GLN A 369 -10.17 11.71 18.58
CA GLN A 369 -8.74 11.83 18.34
C GLN A 369 -8.43 13.06 17.47
N ARG A 370 -7.23 13.61 17.68
CA ARG A 370 -6.62 14.63 16.83
C ARG A 370 -5.17 14.26 16.56
N VAL A 371 -4.79 14.20 15.30
CA VAL A 371 -3.43 13.88 14.88
C VAL A 371 -2.92 14.97 13.95
N ASN A 372 -1.71 15.43 14.17
CA ASN A 372 -0.98 16.31 13.27
C ASN A 372 0.37 15.67 12.95
N HIS A 373 0.61 15.33 11.70
CA HIS A 373 1.85 14.72 11.26
C HIS A 373 2.58 15.64 10.28
N PHE A 374 3.60 16.30 10.76
CA PHE A 374 4.45 17.21 10.00
C PHE A 374 5.73 16.50 9.57
N LYS A 375 6.18 16.74 8.31
CA LYS A 375 7.41 16.15 7.77
C LYS A 375 8.16 17.14 6.89
N ILE A 376 9.49 17.10 7.01
CA ILE A 376 10.43 17.72 6.06
C ILE A 376 11.38 16.63 5.60
N ILE A 377 11.54 16.46 4.28
CA ILE A 377 12.43 15.47 3.68
C ILE A 377 13.31 16.16 2.65
N ASN A 378 14.62 16.05 2.80
CA ASN A 378 15.59 16.46 1.80
C ASN A 378 16.28 15.23 1.20
N ASN A 379 16.11 15.02 -0.10
CA ASN A 379 16.72 13.92 -0.85
C ASN A 379 17.70 14.49 -1.87
N ASN A 380 18.92 13.96 -1.87
CA ASN A 380 19.98 14.35 -2.79
C ASN A 380 20.51 13.10 -3.51
N GLN A 381 20.71 13.20 -4.82
CA GLN A 381 21.24 12.14 -5.66
C GLN A 381 22.33 12.68 -6.56
N TRP A 382 23.50 12.11 -6.48
CA TRP A 382 24.63 12.37 -7.38
C TRP A 382 24.85 11.17 -8.29
N ASN A 383 24.92 11.42 -9.58
CA ASN A 383 25.12 10.41 -10.60
C ASN A 383 26.52 10.55 -11.19
N PHE A 384 27.32 9.52 -11.06
CA PHE A 384 28.65 9.38 -11.64
C PHE A 384 28.60 8.37 -12.79
N GLU A 385 29.69 8.16 -13.48
CA GLU A 385 29.72 7.27 -14.64
C GLU A 385 29.26 5.84 -14.35
N ASN A 386 29.78 5.24 -13.28
CA ASN A 386 29.48 3.86 -12.86
C ASN A 386 28.90 3.78 -11.45
N SER A 387 28.52 4.91 -10.88
CA SER A 387 28.01 4.90 -9.50
C SER A 387 26.97 5.99 -9.26
N GLN A 388 26.21 5.79 -8.20
CA GLN A 388 25.22 6.74 -7.73
C GLN A 388 25.30 6.84 -6.19
N LEU A 389 25.35 8.06 -5.70
CA LEU A 389 25.24 8.36 -4.28
C LEU A 389 23.90 9.00 -3.99
N ASN A 390 23.17 8.48 -3.01
CA ASN A 390 21.95 9.08 -2.51
C ASN A 390 22.14 9.41 -1.03
N ALA A 391 21.77 10.64 -0.65
CA ALA A 391 21.74 11.09 0.73
C ALA A 391 20.36 11.67 1.05
N SER A 392 19.79 11.23 2.16
CA SER A 392 18.49 11.71 2.64
C SER A 392 18.62 12.14 4.09
N VAL A 393 17.99 13.29 4.41
CA VAL A 393 17.81 13.74 5.80
C VAL A 393 16.35 14.13 5.95
N SER A 394 15.74 13.72 7.06
CA SER A 394 14.36 14.08 7.34
C SER A 394 14.10 14.37 8.79
N PHE A 395 13.13 15.22 9.04
CA PHE A 395 12.52 15.46 10.34
C PHE A 395 11.02 15.19 10.25
N GLN A 396 10.49 14.47 11.22
CA GLN A 396 9.06 14.21 11.36
C GLN A 396 8.63 14.55 12.79
N ASN A 397 7.44 15.08 12.93
CA ASN A 397 6.78 15.26 14.20
C ASN A 397 5.35 14.74 14.10
N ASN A 398 5.05 13.70 14.86
CA ASN A 398 3.70 13.15 14.99
C ASN A 398 3.14 13.53 16.36
N HIS A 399 2.20 14.45 16.38
CA HIS A 399 1.50 14.88 17.56
C HIS A 399 0.09 14.31 17.56
N ARG A 400 -0.12 13.29 18.38
CA ARG A 400 -1.39 12.57 18.54
C ARG A 400 -1.99 12.84 19.88
N GLN A 401 -3.27 13.18 19.91
CA GLN A 401 -4.06 13.45 21.11
C GLN A 401 -5.37 12.67 21.10
N GLU A 402 -5.76 12.18 22.27
CA GLU A 402 -7.05 11.59 22.53
C GLU A 402 -7.76 12.42 23.61
N TRP A 403 -9.00 12.75 23.32
CA TRP A 403 -9.81 13.65 24.14
C TRP A 403 -11.04 12.92 24.62
N SER A 404 -11.28 12.94 25.92
CA SER A 404 -12.41 12.31 26.55
C SER A 404 -12.88 13.14 27.75
N LYS A 405 -14.16 13.11 28.05
CA LYS A 405 -14.64 13.87 29.17
C LYS A 405 -13.97 13.40 30.46
N PHE A 406 -13.28 14.32 31.14
CA PHE A 406 -12.64 14.00 32.40
C PHE A 406 -13.65 13.42 33.40
N HIS A 407 -13.30 12.36 34.05
CA HIS A 407 -13.96 11.79 35.20
C HIS A 407 -12.90 11.13 36.08
N THR A 408 -13.11 11.21 37.39
CA THR A 408 -12.16 10.70 38.36
C THR A 408 -12.16 9.18 38.36
N HIS A 409 -11.03 8.56 38.05
CA HIS A 409 -10.83 7.12 38.16
C HIS A 409 -10.47 6.68 39.59
N TYR A 410 -9.88 7.60 40.37
CA TYR A 410 -9.52 7.39 41.77
C TYR A 410 -9.50 8.72 42.49
N SER A 411 -9.72 8.67 43.83
CA SER A 411 -9.81 9.88 44.65
C SER A 411 -8.57 10.77 44.48
N ASN A 412 -8.80 12.06 44.46
CA ASN A 412 -7.79 13.12 44.29
C ASN A 412 -7.15 13.23 42.90
N GLN A 413 -7.51 12.41 41.93
CA GLN A 413 -7.08 12.68 40.56
C GLN A 413 -7.64 14.00 40.08
N GLN A 414 -6.79 14.88 39.57
CA GLN A 414 -7.19 16.18 39.03
C GLN A 414 -7.07 16.17 37.52
N PRO A 415 -7.95 16.88 36.82
CA PRO A 415 -7.76 17.10 35.39
C PRO A 415 -6.57 18.01 35.14
N PRO A 416 -5.97 17.99 33.93
CA PRO A 416 -4.99 18.99 33.51
C PRO A 416 -5.57 20.42 33.69
N GLU A 417 -4.73 21.37 34.17
CA GLU A 417 -5.13 22.78 34.36
C GLU A 417 -5.58 23.42 33.03
N VAL A 418 -4.83 23.09 31.96
CA VAL A 418 -5.18 23.49 30.62
C VAL A 418 -5.70 22.24 29.89
N ASN A 419 -6.85 22.36 29.23
CA ASN A 419 -7.51 21.25 28.54
C ASN A 419 -7.90 20.08 29.47
N PRO A 420 -8.85 20.26 30.36
CA PRO A 420 -9.24 19.24 31.35
C PRO A 420 -9.71 17.91 30.75
N ASP A 421 -10.19 17.91 29.51
CA ASP A 421 -10.64 16.71 28.78
C ASP A 421 -9.57 16.09 27.90
N LEU A 422 -8.30 16.52 28.03
CA LEU A 422 -7.17 15.88 27.34
C LEU A 422 -6.80 14.59 28.06
N GLU A 423 -7.13 13.46 27.46
CA GLU A 423 -6.90 12.15 28.05
C GLU A 423 -5.46 11.66 27.82
N LEU A 424 -5.02 11.62 26.58
CA LEU A 424 -3.70 11.19 26.17
C LEU A 424 -3.09 12.19 25.18
N ASP A 425 -1.83 12.54 25.39
CA ASP A 425 -1.03 13.36 24.47
C ASP A 425 0.31 12.67 24.20
N PHE A 426 0.58 12.37 22.95
CA PHE A 426 1.82 11.75 22.49
C PHE A 426 2.47 12.63 21.43
N ASN A 427 3.68 13.08 21.68
CA ASN A 427 4.42 13.93 20.76
C ASN A 427 5.75 13.26 20.40
N LEU A 428 5.75 12.58 19.24
CA LEU A 428 6.88 11.84 18.71
C LEU A 428 7.63 12.68 17.69
N SER A 429 8.86 13.04 17.99
CA SER A 429 9.82 13.64 17.05
C SER A 429 10.80 12.61 16.55
N THR A 430 11.02 12.54 15.25
CA THR A 430 11.94 11.62 14.58
C THR A 430 12.87 12.38 13.64
N LEU A 431 14.16 12.13 13.77
CA LEU A 431 15.21 12.58 12.85
C LEU A 431 15.83 11.37 12.16
N ASP A 432 15.82 11.35 10.83
CA ASP A 432 16.43 10.30 10.02
C ASP A 432 17.56 10.86 9.16
N ALA A 433 18.64 10.08 9.01
CA ALA A 433 19.71 10.31 8.05
C ALA A 433 20.06 9.01 7.35
N GLN A 434 20.17 9.04 6.03
CA GLN A 434 20.48 7.86 5.23
C GLN A 434 21.52 8.22 4.17
N LEU A 435 22.46 7.31 3.96
CA LEU A 435 23.44 7.37 2.87
C LEU A 435 23.41 6.03 2.13
N LYS A 436 23.23 6.07 0.81
CA LYS A 436 23.20 4.88 -0.04
C LYS A 436 24.10 5.10 -1.24
N TYR A 437 25.09 4.23 -1.39
CA TYR A 437 26.02 4.22 -2.51
C TYR A 437 25.80 2.97 -3.36
N LYS A 438 25.56 3.17 -4.63
CA LYS A 438 25.38 2.13 -5.65
C LYS A 438 26.55 2.18 -6.60
N TYR A 439 27.18 1.03 -6.83
CA TYR A 439 28.29 0.87 -7.76
C TYR A 439 28.01 -0.22 -8.80
N LEU A 440 28.20 0.11 -10.07
CA LEU A 440 28.05 -0.79 -11.19
C LEU A 440 29.43 -1.28 -11.63
N TRP A 441 29.79 -2.49 -11.21
CA TRP A 441 31.07 -3.13 -11.57
C TRP A 441 31.12 -3.50 -13.05
N SER A 442 29.98 -3.95 -13.56
CA SER A 442 29.76 -4.29 -14.97
C SER A 442 28.25 -4.25 -15.25
N THR A 443 27.84 -4.50 -16.48
CA THR A 443 26.43 -4.66 -16.84
C THR A 443 25.74 -5.81 -16.09
N ALA A 444 26.52 -6.78 -15.59
CA ALA A 444 26.01 -7.94 -14.86
C ALA A 444 26.05 -7.79 -13.34
N HIS A 445 26.95 -6.99 -12.79
CA HIS A 445 27.22 -6.92 -11.34
C HIS A 445 27.02 -5.51 -10.80
N GLN A 446 26.15 -5.38 -9.81
CA GLN A 446 25.85 -4.14 -9.09
C GLN A 446 25.88 -4.38 -7.59
N THR A 447 26.55 -3.51 -6.86
CA THR A 447 26.53 -3.52 -5.38
C THR A 447 25.93 -2.23 -4.86
N THR A 448 25.06 -2.36 -3.88
CA THR A 448 24.52 -1.24 -3.11
C THR A 448 24.94 -1.38 -1.65
N VAL A 449 25.54 -0.34 -1.09
CA VAL A 449 25.86 -0.24 0.34
C VAL A 449 25.09 0.92 0.92
N GLY A 450 24.55 0.75 2.12
CA GLY A 450 23.81 1.81 2.77
C GLY A 450 24.04 1.83 4.28
N ILE A 451 23.93 3.03 4.84
CA ILE A 451 23.89 3.29 6.29
C ILE A 451 22.69 4.18 6.59
N GLN A 452 22.01 3.89 7.68
CA GLN A 452 20.81 4.59 8.13
C GLN A 452 20.95 4.87 9.62
N ASN A 453 20.57 6.07 10.04
CA ASN A 453 20.45 6.44 11.45
C ASN A 453 19.09 7.05 11.69
N GLN A 454 18.47 6.68 12.80
CA GLN A 454 17.19 7.24 13.25
C GLN A 454 17.27 7.57 14.73
N TYR A 455 16.92 8.79 15.08
CA TYR A 455 16.74 9.24 16.45
C TYR A 455 15.28 9.61 16.68
N GLN A 456 14.71 9.09 17.78
CA GLN A 456 13.32 9.35 18.18
C GLN A 456 13.28 9.86 19.62
N SER A 457 12.37 10.79 19.88
CA SER A 457 12.03 11.25 21.22
C SER A 457 10.51 11.41 21.32
N ASN A 458 9.91 10.72 22.28
CA ASN A 458 8.48 10.80 22.56
C ASN A 458 8.24 11.41 23.92
N THR A 459 7.41 12.46 23.99
CA THR A 459 6.89 13.03 25.23
C THR A 459 5.42 12.69 25.39
N ILE A 460 4.96 12.70 26.63
CA ILE A 460 3.58 12.35 27.00
C ILE A 460 2.98 13.40 27.89
N ASP A 461 1.66 13.56 27.81
CA ASP A 461 0.83 14.40 28.70
C ASP A 461 -0.62 13.89 28.74
N GLY A 462 -1.50 14.54 29.49
CA GLY A 462 -2.91 14.14 29.66
C GLY A 462 -3.16 13.53 31.04
N TYR A 463 -4.44 13.24 31.33
CA TYR A 463 -4.82 12.70 32.65
C TYR A 463 -4.70 11.17 32.76
N SER A 464 -4.51 10.47 31.64
CA SER A 464 -4.32 9.01 31.58
C SER A 464 -2.87 8.65 31.20
N PHE A 465 -2.44 7.48 31.62
CA PHE A 465 -1.13 6.94 31.24
C PHE A 465 -1.32 5.63 30.44
N LEU A 466 -0.62 5.52 29.32
CA LEU A 466 -0.58 4.29 28.52
C LEU A 466 0.82 3.98 28.00
N LEU A 467 1.45 4.93 27.34
CA LEU A 467 2.79 4.84 26.75
C LEU A 467 3.79 5.66 27.59
N PRO A 468 4.98 5.15 27.95
CA PRO A 468 5.99 5.93 28.65
C PRO A 468 6.65 6.99 27.76
N LYS A 469 7.27 7.97 28.38
CA LYS A 469 8.24 8.85 27.74
C LYS A 469 9.49 8.07 27.41
N TYR A 470 10.03 8.21 26.19
CA TYR A 470 11.22 7.47 25.77
C TYR A 470 12.04 8.21 24.72
N THR A 471 13.30 7.78 24.60
CA THR A 471 14.16 8.08 23.46
C THR A 471 14.65 6.77 22.82
N ARG A 472 14.87 6.80 21.51
CA ARG A 472 15.43 5.66 20.76
C ARG A 472 16.45 6.17 19.76
N ASN A 473 17.63 5.53 19.73
CA ASN A 473 18.61 5.72 18.66
C ASN A 473 18.86 4.39 17.98
N ALA A 474 18.76 4.35 16.65
CA ALA A 474 18.96 3.14 15.86
C ALA A 474 19.90 3.42 14.69
N ILE A 475 20.84 2.51 14.46
CA ILE A 475 21.78 2.55 13.34
C ILE A 475 21.70 1.22 12.61
N GLY A 476 21.55 1.27 11.28
CA GLY A 476 21.56 0.09 10.41
C GLY A 476 22.54 0.26 9.28
N SER A 477 23.26 -0.79 8.94
CA SER A 477 24.14 -0.85 7.76
C SER A 477 23.82 -2.08 6.93
N TYR A 478 23.86 -1.96 5.60
CA TYR A 478 23.54 -3.07 4.72
C TYR A 478 24.36 -3.06 3.43
N MET A 479 24.50 -4.24 2.85
CA MET A 479 25.06 -4.44 1.53
C MET A 479 24.14 -5.38 0.73
N ILE A 480 23.86 -5.01 -0.50
CA ILE A 480 23.07 -5.80 -1.45
C ILE A 480 23.90 -5.95 -2.72
N HIS A 481 24.02 -7.17 -3.22
CA HIS A 481 24.66 -7.46 -4.48
C HIS A 481 23.65 -8.08 -5.47
N ASP A 482 23.46 -7.42 -6.61
CA ASP A 482 22.63 -7.88 -7.71
C ASP A 482 23.52 -8.45 -8.80
N TYR A 483 23.22 -9.67 -9.23
CA TYR A 483 23.93 -10.37 -10.29
C TYR A 483 22.99 -10.82 -11.40
N THR A 484 23.19 -10.30 -12.59
CA THR A 484 22.49 -10.74 -13.82
C THR A 484 23.32 -11.84 -14.46
N ALA A 485 23.07 -13.10 -14.07
CA ALA A 485 23.83 -14.25 -14.54
C ALA A 485 23.58 -14.56 -16.03
N SER A 486 22.38 -14.23 -16.53
CA SER A 486 22.00 -14.34 -17.94
C SER A 486 20.77 -13.49 -18.22
N ASP A 487 20.34 -13.42 -19.48
CA ASP A 487 19.07 -12.77 -19.87
C ASP A 487 17.84 -13.38 -19.17
N LYS A 488 17.98 -14.62 -18.64
CA LYS A 488 16.90 -15.34 -17.96
C LYS A 488 17.03 -15.38 -16.45
N LEU A 489 18.22 -15.17 -15.89
CA LEU A 489 18.50 -15.41 -14.48
C LEU A 489 19.12 -14.18 -13.83
N LYS A 490 18.44 -13.65 -12.85
CA LYS A 490 18.94 -12.63 -11.91
C LYS A 490 18.99 -13.21 -10.51
N LEU A 491 20.06 -12.92 -9.81
CA LEU A 491 20.27 -13.29 -8.42
C LEU A 491 20.48 -12.01 -7.59
N ASN A 492 20.08 -12.07 -6.35
CA ASN A 492 20.27 -11.00 -5.39
C ASN A 492 20.70 -11.62 -4.06
N ALA A 493 21.68 -11.03 -3.42
CA ALA A 493 22.09 -11.40 -2.05
C ALA A 493 22.27 -10.14 -1.23
N GLY A 494 21.83 -10.16 0.01
CA GLY A 494 21.92 -9.03 0.91
C GLY A 494 22.27 -9.45 2.32
N ILE A 495 23.00 -8.59 3.03
CA ILE A 495 23.26 -8.69 4.45
C ILE A 495 22.98 -7.33 5.10
N ARG A 496 22.56 -7.36 6.36
CA ARG A 496 22.26 -6.18 7.16
C ARG A 496 22.59 -6.41 8.63
N PHE A 497 23.14 -5.39 9.25
CA PHE A 497 23.34 -5.32 10.70
C PHE A 497 22.65 -4.07 11.23
N ASP A 498 21.92 -4.23 12.33
CA ASP A 498 21.25 -3.14 13.03
C ASP A 498 21.57 -3.18 14.52
N TRP A 499 21.69 -2.00 15.09
CA TRP A 499 21.77 -1.77 16.52
C TRP A 499 20.80 -0.67 16.91
N ALA A 500 20.17 -0.83 18.08
CA ALA A 500 19.32 0.20 18.65
C ALA A 500 19.47 0.27 20.17
N LYS A 501 19.41 1.50 20.68
CA LYS A 501 19.31 1.80 22.09
C LYS A 501 17.95 2.44 22.35
N VAL A 502 17.24 1.93 23.36
CA VAL A 502 15.96 2.47 23.85
C VAL A 502 16.12 2.82 25.32
N THR A 503 15.85 4.08 25.66
CA THR A 503 15.83 4.57 27.04
C THR A 503 14.42 5.01 27.37
N ILE A 504 13.85 4.48 28.46
CA ILE A 504 12.49 4.76 28.93
C ILE A 504 12.58 5.40 30.29
N ASP A 505 11.89 6.51 30.47
CA ASP A 505 11.86 7.26 31.75
C ASP A 505 10.86 6.59 32.71
N ARG A 506 11.23 6.56 33.97
CA ARG A 506 10.36 6.13 35.06
C ARG A 506 9.17 7.08 35.21
N PHE A 507 7.99 6.50 35.40
CA PHE A 507 6.79 7.23 35.81
C PHE A 507 6.08 6.48 36.94
N PHE A 508 6.04 7.10 38.13
CA PHE A 508 5.33 6.60 39.30
C PHE A 508 4.18 7.52 39.64
N ASP A 509 2.95 6.98 39.66
CA ASP A 509 1.72 7.71 40.00
C ASP A 509 1.47 7.66 41.53
N GLN A 510 1.95 8.68 42.24
CA GLN A 510 1.82 8.77 43.68
C GLN A 510 0.34 8.85 44.10
N THR A 511 -0.49 9.56 43.35
CA THR A 511 -1.94 9.71 43.65
C THR A 511 -2.65 8.36 43.55
N LEU A 512 -2.31 7.55 42.58
CA LEU A 512 -2.83 6.18 42.44
C LEU A 512 -2.35 5.28 43.59
N TYR A 513 -1.08 5.38 43.95
CA TYR A 513 -0.52 4.65 45.10
C TYR A 513 -1.29 4.93 46.41
N ASP A 514 -1.45 6.21 46.73
CA ASP A 514 -2.13 6.65 47.96
C ASP A 514 -3.61 6.23 47.96
N TYR A 515 -4.29 6.31 46.82
CA TYR A 515 -5.65 5.81 46.64
C TYR A 515 -5.76 4.30 46.91
N LEU A 516 -4.85 3.49 46.36
CA LEU A 516 -4.89 2.05 46.54
C LEU A 516 -4.60 1.64 47.99
N ILE A 517 -3.63 2.28 48.64
CA ILE A 517 -3.37 2.10 50.08
C ILE A 517 -4.60 2.50 50.92
N GLY A 518 -5.22 3.66 50.60
CA GLY A 518 -6.41 4.13 51.28
C GLY A 518 -7.61 3.18 51.14
N ASN A 519 -7.67 2.41 50.05
CA ASN A 519 -8.67 1.37 49.82
C ASN A 519 -8.25 -0.02 50.36
N GLY A 520 -7.23 -0.09 51.19
CA GLY A 520 -6.82 -1.35 51.87
C GLY A 520 -6.04 -2.31 51.02
N GLN A 521 -5.50 -1.88 49.89
CA GLN A 521 -4.59 -2.72 49.09
C GLN A 521 -3.23 -2.82 49.76
N SER A 522 -2.53 -3.95 49.56
CA SER A 522 -1.17 -4.08 50.05
C SER A 522 -0.20 -3.12 49.33
N SER A 523 0.90 -2.71 50.00
CA SER A 523 1.94 -1.89 49.36
C SER A 523 2.52 -2.55 48.09
N ALA A 524 2.57 -3.87 48.03
CA ALA A 524 3.01 -4.58 46.82
C ALA A 524 2.06 -4.37 45.63
N VAL A 525 0.77 -4.49 45.87
CA VAL A 525 -0.28 -4.24 44.85
C VAL A 525 -0.30 -2.77 44.48
N ALA A 526 -0.25 -1.85 45.45
CA ALA A 526 -0.24 -0.42 45.17
C ALA A 526 0.99 -0.01 44.32
N ASN A 527 2.18 -0.50 44.65
CA ASN A 527 3.39 -0.27 43.84
C ASN A 527 3.25 -0.82 42.43
N PHE A 528 2.74 -2.05 42.28
CA PHE A 528 2.57 -2.67 40.97
C PHE A 528 1.72 -1.83 40.01
N TYR A 529 0.63 -1.25 40.48
CA TYR A 529 -0.25 -0.42 39.64
C TYR A 529 0.25 1.02 39.52
N ALA A 530 0.90 1.56 40.55
CA ALA A 530 1.42 2.95 40.55
C ALA A 530 2.72 3.10 39.77
N GLU A 531 3.54 2.05 39.69
CA GLU A 531 4.74 2.02 38.80
C GLU A 531 4.31 1.88 37.34
N ARG A 532 3.93 3.00 36.71
CA ARG A 532 3.37 3.03 35.36
C ARG A 532 4.45 2.75 34.29
N SER A 533 5.70 3.10 34.55
CA SER A 533 6.87 2.68 33.79
C SER A 533 8.11 2.67 34.65
N GLN A 534 9.03 1.76 34.39
CA GLN A 534 10.32 1.66 35.04
C GLN A 534 11.38 2.37 34.21
N ASP A 535 12.48 2.83 34.85
CA ASP A 535 13.67 3.24 34.14
C ASP A 535 14.27 2.05 33.41
N LEU A 536 14.34 2.14 32.09
CA LEU A 536 14.93 1.09 31.24
C LEU A 536 15.97 1.69 30.30
N ASP A 537 17.10 1.04 30.22
CA ASP A 537 18.16 1.30 29.25
C ASP A 537 18.48 -0.02 28.53
N LYS A 538 17.96 -0.20 27.34
CA LYS A 538 18.04 -1.45 26.58
C LYS A 538 18.80 -1.24 25.28
N ASN A 539 19.71 -2.19 25.01
CA ASN A 539 20.40 -2.27 23.75
C ASN A 539 19.97 -3.53 23.01
N PHE A 540 19.71 -3.39 21.73
CA PHE A 540 19.33 -4.47 20.84
C PHE A 540 20.24 -4.51 19.62
N SER A 541 20.48 -5.69 19.09
CA SER A 541 21.16 -5.87 17.81
C SER A 541 20.53 -7.01 17.03
N SER A 542 20.65 -6.93 15.70
CA SER A 542 20.17 -7.99 14.81
C SER A 542 21.05 -8.06 13.57
N PHE A 543 21.35 -9.30 13.15
CA PHE A 543 22.00 -9.58 11.86
C PHE A 543 21.01 -10.31 10.97
N ASN A 544 20.92 -9.88 9.70
CA ASN A 544 19.98 -10.42 8.74
C ASN A 544 20.65 -10.66 7.40
N ALA A 545 20.18 -11.67 6.70
CA ALA A 545 20.66 -12.01 5.37
C ALA A 545 19.50 -12.44 4.48
N SER A 546 19.63 -12.22 3.19
CA SER A 546 18.64 -12.68 2.20
C SER A 546 19.30 -13.09 0.91
N ILE A 547 18.67 -14.04 0.23
CA ILE A 547 18.96 -14.40 -1.15
C ILE A 547 17.67 -14.37 -1.94
N GLY A 548 17.79 -13.96 -3.20
CA GLY A 548 16.65 -13.90 -4.10
C GLY A 548 17.03 -14.32 -5.51
N MET A 549 16.05 -14.83 -6.24
CA MET A 549 16.19 -15.29 -7.62
C MET A 549 14.99 -14.80 -8.43
N GLY A 550 15.28 -14.25 -9.60
CA GLY A 550 14.30 -14.01 -10.67
C GLY A 550 14.67 -14.84 -11.88
N TYR A 551 13.81 -15.77 -12.30
CA TYR A 551 14.06 -16.67 -13.41
C TYR A 551 12.96 -16.60 -14.47
N THR A 552 13.33 -16.24 -15.69
CA THR A 552 12.45 -16.26 -16.86
C THR A 552 12.50 -17.66 -17.48
N ILE A 553 11.52 -18.50 -17.16
CA ILE A 553 11.42 -19.88 -17.66
C ILE A 553 11.30 -19.85 -19.18
N ASN A 554 10.37 -19.02 -19.66
CA ASN A 554 10.17 -18.73 -21.09
C ASN A 554 9.41 -17.40 -21.25
N ASN A 555 9.04 -17.03 -22.49
CA ASN A 555 8.38 -15.76 -22.81
C ASN A 555 7.02 -15.54 -22.09
N SER A 556 6.46 -16.56 -21.47
CA SER A 556 5.16 -16.48 -20.78
C SER A 556 5.25 -16.74 -19.29
N TRP A 557 6.26 -17.46 -18.82
CA TRP A 557 6.39 -17.89 -17.44
C TRP A 557 7.61 -17.26 -16.77
N ASN A 558 7.41 -16.69 -15.60
CA ASN A 558 8.45 -16.15 -14.74
C ASN A 558 8.29 -16.67 -13.33
N LEU A 559 9.42 -16.96 -12.68
CA LEU A 559 9.51 -17.37 -11.29
C LEU A 559 10.36 -16.36 -10.51
N THR A 560 9.83 -15.91 -9.38
CA THR A 560 10.60 -15.16 -8.38
C THR A 560 10.58 -15.98 -7.11
N ALA A 561 11.73 -16.12 -6.44
CA ALA A 561 11.84 -16.77 -5.15
C ALA A 561 12.80 -15.99 -4.25
N THR A 562 12.43 -15.80 -2.99
CA THR A 562 13.27 -15.14 -1.98
C THR A 562 13.25 -15.93 -0.69
N LEU A 563 14.39 -16.04 -0.06
CA LEU A 563 14.58 -16.62 1.27
C LEU A 563 15.44 -15.65 2.08
N GLY A 564 15.07 -15.37 3.31
CA GLY A 564 15.88 -14.52 4.16
C GLY A 564 15.34 -14.37 5.56
N SER A 565 16.15 -13.78 6.42
CA SER A 565 15.73 -13.39 7.76
C SER A 565 15.19 -11.95 7.77
N ASN A 566 14.33 -11.69 8.73
CA ASN A 566 13.77 -10.39 9.02
C ASN A 566 13.66 -10.19 10.54
N PHE A 567 13.50 -8.96 10.96
CA PHE A 567 13.50 -8.62 12.38
C PHE A 567 12.74 -7.33 12.66
N ARG A 568 12.37 -7.13 13.93
CA ARG A 568 12.07 -5.84 14.51
C ARG A 568 12.53 -5.76 15.97
N PHE A 569 12.83 -4.57 16.43
CA PHE A 569 13.10 -4.32 17.83
C PHE A 569 11.79 -4.10 18.60
N PRO A 570 11.71 -4.53 19.89
CA PRO A 570 10.59 -4.19 20.75
C PRO A 570 10.40 -2.67 20.86
N THR A 571 9.16 -2.24 20.86
CA THR A 571 8.79 -0.83 21.05
C THR A 571 8.74 -0.46 22.53
N ALA A 572 8.73 0.83 22.85
CA ALA A 572 8.66 1.30 24.23
C ALA A 572 7.40 0.82 24.96
N ILE A 573 6.24 0.79 24.27
CA ILE A 573 5.01 0.26 24.85
C ILE A 573 5.09 -1.23 25.14
N GLU A 574 5.70 -2.02 24.26
CA GLU A 574 5.88 -3.46 24.45
C GLU A 574 6.80 -3.75 25.64
N LEU A 575 7.78 -2.88 25.89
CA LEU A 575 8.74 -3.03 26.98
C LEU A 575 8.20 -2.56 28.33
N SER A 576 7.32 -1.54 28.37
CA SER A 576 7.07 -0.84 29.65
C SER A 576 5.66 -0.22 29.76
N ALA A 577 4.66 -0.69 29.00
CA ALA A 577 3.28 -0.26 29.26
C ALA A 577 2.79 -0.75 30.62
N ASN A 578 2.04 0.07 31.35
CA ASN A 578 1.24 -0.32 32.51
C ASN A 578 0.06 0.64 32.61
N GLY A 579 -0.87 0.54 31.68
CA GLY A 579 -1.97 1.50 31.54
C GLY A 579 -3.25 0.93 30.98
N ILE A 580 -4.33 1.65 31.25
CA ILE A 580 -5.63 1.34 30.68
C ILE A 580 -5.68 1.95 29.28
N HIS A 581 -5.91 1.11 28.29
CA HIS A 581 -6.24 1.54 26.95
C HIS A 581 -7.75 1.59 26.79
N HIS A 582 -8.33 2.74 27.04
CA HIS A 582 -9.78 2.89 27.09
C HIS A 582 -10.44 2.54 25.76
N GLY A 583 -9.86 2.98 24.65
CA GLY A 583 -10.32 2.61 23.31
C GLY A 583 -10.33 1.10 23.06
N ALA A 584 -9.46 0.34 23.74
CA ALA A 584 -9.34 -1.11 23.59
C ALA A 584 -10.00 -1.92 24.73
N PHE A 585 -10.59 -1.28 25.72
CA PHE A 585 -11.28 -1.88 26.89
C PHE A 585 -10.42 -2.89 27.66
N ARG A 586 -9.13 -2.60 27.83
CA ARG A 586 -8.20 -3.49 28.49
C ARG A 586 -7.07 -2.73 29.16
N HIS A 587 -6.46 -3.38 30.14
CA HIS A 587 -5.23 -2.94 30.76
C HIS A 587 -4.06 -3.57 30.02
N GLU A 588 -3.16 -2.80 29.47
CA GLU A 588 -1.99 -3.28 28.73
C GLU A 588 -0.74 -3.21 29.59
N MET A 589 0.02 -4.31 29.59
CA MET A 589 1.27 -4.43 30.34
C MET A 589 2.43 -4.81 29.41
N GLY A 590 3.54 -4.08 29.52
CA GLY A 590 4.78 -4.37 28.83
C GLY A 590 5.57 -5.48 29.53
N ASP A 591 6.62 -5.94 28.84
CA ASP A 591 7.59 -6.90 29.37
C ASP A 591 9.01 -6.42 29.01
N ALA A 592 9.74 -5.96 30.02
CA ALA A 592 11.13 -5.51 29.86
C ALA A 592 12.10 -6.62 29.44
N SER A 593 11.72 -7.90 29.50
CA SER A 593 12.54 -9.03 29.11
C SER A 593 12.47 -9.36 27.61
N LEU A 594 11.60 -8.71 26.84
CA LEU A 594 11.42 -8.96 25.43
C LEU A 594 12.72 -8.83 24.63
N LYS A 595 12.93 -9.77 23.72
CA LYS A 595 14.05 -9.82 22.78
C LYS A 595 13.60 -9.32 21.42
N PRO A 596 14.53 -8.96 20.51
CA PRO A 596 14.18 -8.66 19.13
C PRO A 596 13.33 -9.77 18.51
N GLU A 597 12.24 -9.41 17.86
CA GLU A 597 11.48 -10.34 17.05
C GLU A 597 12.30 -10.73 15.83
N GLN A 598 12.45 -12.01 15.56
CA GLN A 598 13.19 -12.54 14.43
C GLN A 598 12.38 -13.58 13.69
N GLY A 599 12.48 -13.56 12.37
CA GLY A 599 11.81 -14.51 11.52
C GLY A 599 12.66 -14.93 10.33
N ILE A 600 12.31 -16.08 9.75
CA ILE A 600 12.79 -16.56 8.46
C ILE A 600 11.58 -16.61 7.53
N SER A 601 11.71 -16.02 6.35
CA SER A 601 10.65 -15.94 5.35
C SER A 601 11.08 -16.61 4.06
N PHE A 602 10.17 -17.41 3.51
CA PHE A 602 10.27 -17.94 2.16
C PHE A 602 9.08 -17.45 1.33
N ASP A 603 9.37 -16.78 0.23
CA ASP A 603 8.39 -16.21 -0.69
C ASP A 603 8.64 -16.66 -2.09
N THR A 604 7.59 -17.04 -2.82
CA THR A 604 7.68 -17.31 -4.24
C THR A 604 6.55 -16.64 -5.01
N LYS A 605 6.78 -16.35 -6.29
CA LYS A 605 5.74 -15.89 -7.22
C LYS A 605 5.98 -16.51 -8.58
N LEU A 606 5.09 -17.40 -8.97
CA LEU A 606 5.04 -17.94 -10.32
C LEU A 606 4.03 -17.16 -11.14
N SER A 607 4.51 -16.45 -12.16
CA SER A 607 3.69 -15.58 -12.99
C SER A 607 3.60 -16.13 -14.41
N TYR A 608 2.40 -16.09 -14.96
CA TYR A 608 2.11 -16.40 -16.36
C TYR A 608 1.48 -15.20 -17.04
N ALA A 609 1.99 -14.85 -18.22
CA ALA A 609 1.39 -13.82 -19.06
C ALA A 609 1.52 -14.22 -20.53
N LYS A 610 0.39 -14.40 -21.21
CA LYS A 610 0.35 -14.67 -22.64
C LYS A 610 -0.94 -14.14 -23.24
N ASN A 611 -0.83 -13.40 -24.33
CA ASN A 611 -1.96 -12.73 -24.98
C ASN A 611 -2.71 -11.85 -23.94
N SER A 612 -4.01 -12.07 -23.81
CA SER A 612 -4.90 -11.33 -22.89
C SER A 612 -5.11 -12.01 -21.53
N PHE A 613 -4.31 -13.04 -21.18
CA PHE A 613 -4.43 -13.77 -19.92
C PHE A 613 -3.17 -13.58 -19.07
N LYS A 614 -3.37 -13.19 -17.82
CA LYS A 614 -2.34 -13.11 -16.80
C LYS A 614 -2.77 -13.91 -15.58
N MET A 615 -1.82 -14.57 -14.93
CA MET A 615 -2.02 -15.29 -13.67
C MET A 615 -0.76 -15.16 -12.82
N ALA A 616 -0.93 -15.04 -11.53
CA ALA A 616 0.16 -15.18 -10.57
C ALA A 616 -0.29 -16.09 -9.42
N PHE A 617 0.60 -16.98 -9.00
CA PHE A 617 0.47 -17.82 -7.83
C PHE A 617 1.65 -17.55 -6.90
N SER A 618 1.37 -17.14 -5.67
CA SER A 618 2.36 -16.69 -4.70
C SER A 618 2.21 -17.43 -3.37
N PRO A 619 2.76 -18.64 -3.21
CA PRO A 619 2.85 -19.32 -1.92
C PRO A 619 3.96 -18.69 -1.06
N TYR A 620 3.76 -18.70 0.27
CA TYR A 620 4.70 -18.15 1.24
C TYR A 620 4.66 -18.92 2.57
N ALA A 621 5.77 -18.84 3.30
CA ALA A 621 5.88 -19.38 4.65
C ALA A 621 6.85 -18.54 5.49
N TYR A 622 6.44 -18.19 6.71
CA TYR A 622 7.20 -17.40 7.67
C TYR A 622 7.24 -18.12 9.00
N TYR A 623 8.42 -18.32 9.54
CA TYR A 623 8.65 -18.84 10.88
C TYR A 623 9.30 -17.76 11.74
N PHE A 624 8.75 -17.52 12.91
CA PHE A 624 9.24 -16.58 13.89
C PHE A 624 9.72 -17.31 15.14
N SER A 625 10.91 -16.97 15.61
CA SER A 625 11.44 -17.51 16.87
C SER A 625 10.94 -16.76 18.11
N ASN A 626 10.61 -15.46 17.94
CA ASN A 626 10.23 -14.57 19.04
C ASN A 626 9.12 -13.60 18.59
N TYR A 627 7.98 -14.13 18.13
CA TYR A 627 6.84 -13.31 17.71
C TYR A 627 6.24 -12.58 18.92
N ILE A 628 6.21 -11.25 18.90
CA ILE A 628 5.68 -10.42 19.97
C ILE A 628 4.20 -10.17 19.74
N PHE A 629 3.37 -10.47 20.71
CA PHE A 629 1.92 -10.22 20.64
C PHE A 629 1.35 -9.92 22.03
N LEU A 630 0.18 -9.32 22.05
CA LEU A 630 -0.52 -8.98 23.27
C LEU A 630 -1.43 -10.16 23.64
N LYS A 631 -1.16 -10.79 24.78
CA LYS A 631 -1.82 -12.01 25.26
C LYS A 631 -2.71 -11.70 26.46
N PRO A 632 -3.98 -12.18 26.52
CA PRO A 632 -4.78 -12.07 27.73
C PRO A 632 -4.15 -12.88 28.87
N SER A 633 -4.02 -12.25 30.06
CA SER A 633 -3.42 -12.89 31.23
C SER A 633 -4.40 -13.78 32.01
N GLY A 634 -5.68 -13.67 31.73
CA GLY A 634 -6.73 -14.30 32.54
C GLY A 634 -7.08 -13.53 33.83
N GLN A 635 -6.38 -12.44 34.12
CA GLN A 635 -6.61 -11.59 35.31
C GLN A 635 -7.33 -10.31 34.91
N PHE A 636 -8.07 -9.74 35.84
CA PHE A 636 -8.73 -8.43 35.68
C PHE A 636 -7.98 -7.37 36.45
N SER A 637 -7.91 -6.19 35.90
CA SER A 637 -7.37 -5.01 36.58
C SER A 637 -8.24 -4.61 37.75
N ILE A 638 -7.60 -4.23 38.86
CA ILE A 638 -8.33 -3.63 40.00
C ILE A 638 -8.65 -2.16 39.79
N LEU A 639 -8.08 -1.55 38.74
CA LEU A 639 -8.35 -0.16 38.40
C LEU A 639 -9.76 -0.01 37.80
N PRO A 640 -10.48 1.08 38.10
CA PRO A 640 -11.72 1.40 37.42
C PRO A 640 -11.55 1.38 35.90
N HIS A 641 -12.51 0.79 35.18
CA HIS A 641 -12.51 0.68 33.74
C HIS A 641 -11.34 -0.16 33.12
N GLY A 642 -10.49 -0.77 33.95
CA GLY A 642 -9.27 -1.47 33.48
C GLY A 642 -9.54 -2.74 32.69
N GLY A 643 -10.70 -3.37 32.87
CA GLY A 643 -11.03 -4.61 32.17
C GLY A 643 -10.03 -5.75 32.42
N GLN A 644 -9.90 -6.64 31.46
CA GLN A 644 -8.91 -7.70 31.52
C GLN A 644 -7.49 -7.19 31.28
N ILE A 645 -6.52 -7.75 31.99
CA ILE A 645 -5.09 -7.46 31.78
C ILE A 645 -4.60 -8.27 30.59
N TYR A 646 -3.97 -7.59 29.66
CA TYR A 646 -3.23 -8.15 28.53
C TYR A 646 -1.76 -7.84 28.69
N GLN A 647 -0.92 -8.86 28.53
CA GLN A 647 0.53 -8.74 28.65
C GLN A 647 1.22 -8.94 27.31
N TYR A 648 2.16 -8.06 26.95
CA TYR A 648 3.06 -8.32 25.86
C TYR A 648 3.91 -9.55 26.14
N SER A 649 3.95 -10.46 25.20
CA SER A 649 4.57 -11.78 25.34
C SER A 649 5.24 -12.20 24.05
N GLN A 650 6.15 -13.16 24.12
CA GLN A 650 6.79 -13.77 22.96
C GLN A 650 6.50 -15.26 22.85
N SER A 651 6.34 -15.74 21.62
CA SER A 651 6.30 -17.17 21.32
C SER A 651 6.90 -17.44 19.94
N GLU A 652 7.23 -18.70 19.67
CA GLU A 652 7.41 -19.11 18.29
C GLU A 652 6.08 -19.03 17.53
N ALA A 653 6.13 -18.73 16.23
CA ALA A 653 4.94 -18.65 15.40
C ALA A 653 5.23 -19.09 13.96
N LEU A 654 4.21 -19.68 13.34
CA LEU A 654 4.21 -20.03 11.93
C LEU A 654 3.09 -19.27 11.22
N ILE A 655 3.43 -18.68 10.07
CA ILE A 655 2.46 -18.11 9.14
C ILE A 655 2.74 -18.70 7.76
N SER A 656 1.72 -19.24 7.10
CA SER A 656 1.84 -19.75 5.74
C SER A 656 0.56 -19.51 4.95
N GLY A 657 0.67 -19.50 3.64
CA GLY A 657 -0.49 -19.28 2.81
C GLY A 657 -0.16 -19.15 1.34
N PHE A 658 -1.15 -18.76 0.58
CA PHE A 658 -0.98 -18.47 -0.84
C PHE A 658 -1.94 -17.38 -1.31
N GLU A 659 -1.53 -16.71 -2.37
CA GLU A 659 -2.32 -15.75 -3.12
C GLU A 659 -2.41 -16.23 -4.58
N ILE A 660 -3.59 -16.11 -5.18
CA ILE A 660 -3.78 -16.33 -6.61
C ILE A 660 -4.42 -15.07 -7.18
N SER A 661 -3.85 -14.52 -8.23
CA SER A 661 -4.48 -13.45 -9.01
C SER A 661 -4.56 -13.85 -10.47
N THR A 662 -5.70 -13.58 -11.10
CA THR A 662 -5.92 -13.84 -12.52
C THR A 662 -6.60 -12.65 -13.18
N GLU A 663 -6.16 -12.30 -14.38
CA GLU A 663 -6.78 -11.29 -15.22
C GLU A 663 -6.94 -11.87 -16.62
N LYS A 664 -8.14 -11.77 -17.18
CA LYS A 664 -8.43 -12.18 -18.55
C LYS A 664 -9.23 -11.12 -19.28
N ARG A 665 -8.76 -10.72 -20.46
CA ARG A 665 -9.54 -9.90 -21.38
C ARG A 665 -10.18 -10.77 -22.47
N PHE A 666 -11.48 -10.61 -22.65
CA PHE A 666 -12.28 -11.29 -23.68
C PHE A 666 -12.75 -10.28 -24.70
N PHE A 667 -12.66 -10.64 -25.98
CA PHE A 667 -13.17 -9.82 -27.10
C PHE A 667 -12.71 -8.35 -27.05
N ASP A 668 -11.52 -8.08 -26.49
CA ASP A 668 -10.90 -6.77 -26.28
C ASP A 668 -11.73 -5.76 -25.46
N ARG A 669 -12.84 -6.20 -24.86
CA ARG A 669 -13.79 -5.32 -24.15
C ARG A 669 -14.22 -5.77 -22.78
N ILE A 670 -14.19 -7.05 -22.50
CA ILE A 670 -14.56 -7.59 -21.20
C ILE A 670 -13.28 -7.95 -20.48
N THR A 671 -13.05 -7.38 -19.32
CA THR A 671 -11.94 -7.77 -18.44
C THR A 671 -12.54 -8.46 -17.22
N ALA A 672 -12.06 -9.65 -16.90
CA ALA A 672 -12.40 -10.36 -15.67
C ALA A 672 -11.14 -10.53 -14.84
N GLU A 673 -11.24 -10.17 -13.56
CA GLU A 673 -10.20 -10.31 -12.55
C GLU A 673 -10.72 -11.16 -11.40
N VAL A 674 -9.85 -12.03 -10.85
CA VAL A 674 -10.13 -12.81 -9.64
C VAL A 674 -8.87 -12.82 -8.78
N VAL A 675 -9.04 -12.53 -7.50
CA VAL A 675 -8.01 -12.66 -6.46
C VAL A 675 -8.52 -13.61 -5.39
N LEU A 676 -7.72 -14.61 -5.04
CA LEU A 676 -8.01 -15.57 -3.97
C LEU A 676 -6.88 -15.52 -2.96
N GLU A 677 -7.23 -15.56 -1.68
CA GLU A 677 -6.30 -15.50 -0.57
C GLU A 677 -6.62 -16.57 0.47
N TYR A 678 -5.58 -17.26 0.90
CA TYR A 678 -5.66 -18.18 2.02
C TYR A 678 -4.46 -17.97 2.95
N LEU A 679 -4.73 -17.88 4.25
CA LEU A 679 -3.72 -17.73 5.28
C LEU A 679 -3.99 -18.73 6.41
N TYR A 680 -2.92 -19.38 6.84
CA TYR A 680 -2.86 -20.21 8.02
C TYR A 680 -1.79 -19.67 8.95
N ASN A 681 -2.11 -19.50 10.23
CA ASN A 681 -1.11 -19.18 11.23
C ASN A 681 -1.41 -19.88 12.57
N ARG A 682 -0.38 -19.95 13.40
CA ARG A 682 -0.49 -20.39 14.80
C ARG A 682 0.74 -19.98 15.60
N GLN A 683 0.57 -19.86 16.88
CA GLN A 683 1.65 -19.93 17.85
C GLN A 683 2.17 -21.38 17.92
N ILE A 684 3.44 -21.54 18.27
CA ILE A 684 4.07 -22.82 18.55
C ILE A 684 4.56 -22.76 19.99
N THR A 685 3.97 -23.54 20.86
CA THR A 685 4.28 -23.56 22.30
C THR A 685 4.69 -24.99 22.73
N SER A 686 5.24 -25.11 23.94
CA SER A 686 5.56 -26.43 24.51
C SER A 686 4.34 -27.29 24.80
N ASP A 687 3.14 -26.69 24.84
CA ASP A 687 1.87 -27.34 25.03
C ASP A 687 0.98 -27.09 23.82
N ALA A 688 0.86 -28.07 22.93
CA ALA A 688 0.12 -27.92 21.67
C ALA A 688 -1.36 -27.52 21.85
N SER A 689 -1.96 -27.71 23.04
CA SER A 689 -3.31 -27.24 23.34
C SER A 689 -3.39 -25.71 23.48
N LYS A 690 -2.26 -25.03 23.61
CA LYS A 690 -2.11 -23.58 23.69
C LYS A 690 -1.59 -22.96 22.40
N ASP A 691 -1.52 -23.72 21.32
CA ASP A 691 -1.14 -23.25 20.00
C ASP A 691 -2.30 -22.50 19.32
N TYR A 692 -2.71 -21.37 19.88
CA TYR A 692 -3.75 -20.53 19.31
C TYR A 692 -3.32 -19.88 17.99
N PRO A 693 -4.24 -19.57 17.09
CA PRO A 693 -3.99 -18.64 15.98
C PRO A 693 -3.47 -17.28 16.48
N LEU A 694 -2.79 -16.57 15.61
CA LEU A 694 -2.38 -15.20 15.89
C LEU A 694 -3.58 -14.26 15.79
N PRO A 695 -3.62 -13.16 16.59
CA PRO A 695 -4.74 -12.22 16.56
C PRO A 695 -4.84 -11.48 15.23
N PHE A 696 -6.04 -11.02 14.89
CA PHE A 696 -6.36 -10.28 13.66
C PHE A 696 -6.00 -11.02 12.37
N THR A 697 -6.19 -12.32 12.37
CA THR A 697 -5.93 -13.17 11.19
C THR A 697 -7.03 -13.00 10.15
N PRO A 698 -6.72 -12.52 8.93
CA PRO A 698 -7.71 -12.41 7.87
C PRO A 698 -8.33 -13.78 7.53
N PRO A 699 -9.65 -13.88 7.34
CA PRO A 699 -10.27 -15.09 6.83
C PRO A 699 -9.87 -15.36 5.38
N PRO A 700 -9.97 -16.61 4.90
CA PRO A 700 -9.88 -16.90 3.48
C PRO A 700 -10.87 -16.05 2.71
N ASN A 701 -10.44 -15.39 1.66
CA ASN A 701 -11.31 -14.48 0.91
C ASN A 701 -11.07 -14.55 -0.60
N ALA A 702 -12.09 -14.14 -1.33
CA ALA A 702 -12.08 -14.01 -2.77
C ALA A 702 -12.60 -12.62 -3.16
N TYR A 703 -11.89 -11.96 -4.05
CA TYR A 703 -12.36 -10.76 -4.76
C TYR A 703 -12.46 -11.08 -6.24
N TRP A 704 -13.51 -10.57 -6.90
CA TRP A 704 -13.63 -10.62 -8.34
C TRP A 704 -14.21 -9.32 -8.90
N GLU A 705 -13.82 -8.98 -10.13
CA GLU A 705 -14.37 -7.85 -10.86
C GLU A 705 -14.53 -8.22 -12.34
N ILE A 706 -15.65 -7.83 -12.94
CA ILE A 706 -15.90 -7.96 -14.37
C ILE A 706 -16.23 -6.57 -14.91
N GLY A 707 -15.42 -6.09 -15.84
CA GLY A 707 -15.55 -4.79 -16.49
C GLY A 707 -15.88 -4.93 -17.97
N TYR A 708 -16.79 -4.11 -18.46
CA TYR A 708 -17.12 -3.97 -19.88
C TYR A 708 -16.73 -2.58 -20.39
N GLN A 709 -15.85 -2.52 -21.38
CA GLN A 709 -15.43 -1.29 -22.03
C GLN A 709 -16.31 -0.98 -23.24
N PHE A 710 -17.03 0.14 -23.18
CA PHE A 710 -17.86 0.62 -24.26
C PHE A 710 -17.02 1.16 -25.42
N LYS A 711 -17.61 1.18 -26.62
CA LYS A 711 -17.03 1.91 -27.75
C LYS A 711 -16.97 3.41 -27.42
N PRO A 712 -15.89 4.11 -27.79
CA PRO A 712 -15.82 5.56 -27.61
C PRO A 712 -16.98 6.27 -28.32
N LEU A 713 -17.60 7.23 -27.66
CA LEU A 713 -18.53 8.20 -28.22
C LEU A 713 -17.82 9.56 -28.29
N LYS A 714 -18.36 10.50 -29.06
CA LYS A 714 -17.76 11.83 -29.27
C LYS A 714 -17.46 12.58 -27.94
N THR A 715 -18.36 12.46 -26.97
CA THR A 715 -18.28 13.12 -25.65
C THR A 715 -17.74 12.20 -24.57
N PHE A 716 -17.99 10.89 -24.67
CA PHE A 716 -17.64 9.89 -23.68
C PHE A 716 -16.59 8.93 -24.23
N THR A 717 -15.40 8.94 -23.63
CA THR A 717 -14.31 8.03 -24.01
C THR A 717 -13.87 7.22 -22.81
N ASN A 718 -13.19 6.10 -23.04
CA ASN A 718 -12.73 5.19 -21.99
C ASN A 718 -13.84 4.78 -21.00
N THR A 719 -15.11 4.70 -21.48
CA THR A 719 -16.23 4.34 -20.63
C THR A 719 -16.19 2.86 -20.27
N VAL A 720 -16.15 2.56 -18.95
CA VAL A 720 -16.13 1.20 -18.41
C VAL A 720 -17.24 1.07 -17.37
N LEU A 721 -18.07 0.06 -17.50
CA LEU A 721 -18.98 -0.41 -16.47
C LEU A 721 -18.37 -1.66 -15.83
N SER A 722 -18.18 -1.67 -14.52
CA SER A 722 -17.72 -2.86 -13.80
C SER A 722 -18.70 -3.28 -12.71
N VAL A 723 -18.74 -4.57 -12.45
CA VAL A 723 -19.36 -5.18 -11.29
C VAL A 723 -18.32 -5.99 -10.54
N ASN A 724 -18.36 -5.95 -9.22
CA ASN A 724 -17.41 -6.65 -8.39
C ASN A 724 -18.09 -7.30 -7.18
N GLY A 725 -17.39 -8.24 -6.58
CA GLY A 725 -17.81 -8.87 -5.35
C GLY A 725 -16.62 -9.29 -4.50
N ARG A 726 -16.82 -9.27 -3.19
CA ARG A 726 -15.89 -9.84 -2.21
C ARG A 726 -16.66 -10.84 -1.35
N THR A 727 -16.11 -12.04 -1.23
CA THR A 727 -16.61 -13.09 -0.34
C THR A 727 -15.51 -13.45 0.64
N ALA A 728 -15.80 -13.36 1.94
CA ALA A 728 -14.94 -13.86 3.01
C ALA A 728 -15.62 -15.07 3.65
N LEU A 729 -14.86 -16.13 3.89
CA LEU A 729 -15.36 -17.30 4.62
C LEU A 729 -15.47 -16.99 6.11
N GLU A 730 -16.15 -17.85 6.85
CA GLU A 730 -16.18 -17.75 8.30
C GLU A 730 -14.76 -17.83 8.88
N GLN A 731 -14.43 -16.91 9.81
CA GLN A 731 -13.21 -16.98 10.59
C GLN A 731 -13.50 -17.64 11.93
N ASN A 732 -13.29 -18.96 11.97
CA ASN A 732 -13.44 -19.79 13.17
C ASN A 732 -12.09 -20.18 13.80
N ARG A 733 -10.96 -19.87 13.13
CA ARG A 733 -9.61 -20.02 13.66
C ARG A 733 -9.18 -18.70 14.29
N ILE A 734 -9.52 -18.53 15.55
CA ILE A 734 -9.41 -17.29 16.28
C ILE A 734 -8.35 -17.38 17.37
N ALA A 735 -7.72 -16.24 17.70
CA ALA A 735 -6.86 -16.11 18.85
C ALA A 735 -7.67 -16.18 20.15
N GLN A 736 -6.97 -16.30 21.25
CA GLN A 736 -7.59 -16.32 22.58
C GLN A 736 -8.34 -15.00 22.82
N ASN A 737 -9.60 -15.08 23.21
CA ASN A 737 -10.54 -13.95 23.43
C ASN A 737 -11.00 -13.22 22.17
N GLU A 738 -10.73 -13.70 20.97
CA GLU A 738 -11.40 -13.20 19.77
C GLU A 738 -12.77 -13.84 19.56
N LEU A 739 -13.61 -13.20 18.76
CA LEU A 739 -14.93 -13.71 18.39
C LEU A 739 -14.91 -14.36 17.02
N ILE A 740 -15.57 -15.51 16.88
CA ILE A 740 -15.85 -16.11 15.57
C ILE A 740 -16.57 -15.07 14.71
N THR A 741 -16.08 -14.86 13.50
CA THR A 741 -16.67 -13.90 12.58
C THR A 741 -17.38 -14.64 11.46
N PRO A 742 -18.70 -14.48 11.28
CA PRO A 742 -19.44 -15.10 10.20
C PRO A 742 -18.90 -14.70 8.84
N GLY A 743 -18.95 -15.62 7.88
CA GLY A 743 -18.63 -15.34 6.50
C GLY A 743 -19.64 -14.37 5.87
N TYR A 744 -19.21 -13.67 4.82
CA TYR A 744 -20.08 -12.72 4.13
C TYR A 744 -19.75 -12.62 2.63
N SER A 745 -20.73 -12.11 1.88
CA SER A 745 -20.54 -11.70 0.49
C SER A 745 -21.12 -10.30 0.29
N ILE A 746 -20.31 -9.38 -0.24
CA ILE A 746 -20.72 -8.03 -0.60
C ILE A 746 -20.48 -7.79 -2.08
N PHE A 747 -21.37 -7.02 -2.69
CA PHE A 747 -21.32 -6.72 -4.11
C PHE A 747 -21.28 -5.21 -4.34
N GLY A 748 -20.64 -4.83 -5.42
CA GLY A 748 -20.50 -3.45 -5.83
C GLY A 748 -20.35 -3.31 -7.33
N GLY A 749 -20.11 -2.10 -7.77
CA GLY A 749 -19.82 -1.81 -9.17
C GLY A 749 -19.45 -0.36 -9.38
N ALA A 750 -18.95 -0.05 -10.56
CA ALA A 750 -18.59 1.30 -10.94
C ALA A 750 -18.86 1.58 -12.42
N LEU A 751 -19.27 2.80 -12.71
CA LEU A 751 -19.30 3.36 -14.06
C LEU A 751 -18.28 4.49 -14.10
N LYS A 752 -17.24 4.36 -14.92
CA LYS A 752 -16.23 5.39 -15.13
C LYS A 752 -16.20 5.82 -16.60
N SER A 753 -15.91 7.08 -16.84
CA SER A 753 -15.80 7.64 -18.19
C SER A 753 -14.94 8.90 -18.21
N ASP A 754 -14.22 9.09 -19.30
CA ASP A 754 -13.62 10.38 -19.63
C ASP A 754 -14.63 11.18 -20.41
N ILE A 755 -15.02 12.34 -19.89
CA ILE A 755 -16.05 13.21 -20.47
C ILE A 755 -15.37 14.46 -21.03
N LYS A 756 -15.53 14.70 -22.33
CA LYS A 756 -15.03 15.90 -22.98
C LYS A 756 -16.01 17.06 -22.80
N LEU A 757 -15.61 18.08 -22.07
CA LEU A 757 -16.38 19.31 -21.78
C LEU A 757 -15.69 20.52 -22.45
N GLY A 758 -16.00 20.75 -23.73
CA GLY A 758 -15.32 21.76 -24.53
C GLY A 758 -13.81 21.44 -24.67
N ASN A 759 -12.95 22.29 -24.11
CA ASN A 759 -11.50 22.11 -24.11
C ASN A 759 -10.97 21.33 -22.89
N PHE A 760 -11.83 20.98 -21.96
CA PHE A 760 -11.47 20.23 -20.74
C PHE A 760 -11.83 18.75 -20.87
N MET A 761 -11.08 17.91 -20.20
CA MET A 761 -11.39 16.51 -20.02
C MET A 761 -11.66 16.27 -18.52
N ALA A 762 -12.81 15.71 -18.21
CA ALA A 762 -13.14 15.29 -16.85
C ALA A 762 -13.16 13.76 -16.78
N ASN A 763 -12.44 13.16 -15.83
CA ASN A 763 -12.60 11.74 -15.52
C ASN A 763 -13.64 11.63 -14.40
N VAL A 764 -14.74 10.96 -14.68
CA VAL A 764 -15.87 10.81 -13.75
C VAL A 764 -16.06 9.33 -13.42
N GLN A 765 -16.16 9.02 -12.14
CA GLN A 765 -16.51 7.69 -11.66
C GLN A 765 -17.67 7.76 -10.68
N LEU A 766 -18.73 7.01 -10.95
CA LEU A 766 -19.80 6.72 -10.03
C LEU A 766 -19.66 5.25 -9.60
N SER A 767 -19.54 4.99 -8.31
CA SER A 767 -19.39 3.64 -7.78
C SER A 767 -20.38 3.36 -6.66
N VAL A 768 -20.71 2.09 -6.49
CA VAL A 768 -21.51 1.61 -5.38
C VAL A 768 -20.76 0.47 -4.68
N ASN A 769 -20.60 0.57 -3.36
CA ASN A 769 -20.05 -0.47 -2.49
C ASN A 769 -21.16 -0.99 -1.58
N ASN A 770 -21.12 -2.29 -1.25
CA ASN A 770 -22.17 -2.95 -0.50
C ASN A 770 -23.59 -2.61 -1.04
N ALA A 771 -23.79 -2.85 -2.34
CA ALA A 771 -24.99 -2.42 -3.09
C ALA A 771 -26.29 -2.92 -2.46
N PHE A 772 -26.28 -4.10 -1.85
CA PHE A 772 -27.45 -4.72 -1.22
C PHE A 772 -27.63 -4.37 0.25
N ASN A 773 -26.81 -3.46 0.78
CA ASN A 773 -26.82 -3.05 2.21
C ASN A 773 -26.70 -4.25 3.16
N THR A 774 -25.84 -5.19 2.81
CA THR A 774 -25.60 -6.41 3.58
C THR A 774 -24.97 -6.06 4.93
N LYS A 775 -25.53 -6.57 6.03
CA LYS A 775 -24.92 -6.52 7.36
C LYS A 775 -23.80 -7.55 7.42
N TYR A 776 -22.58 -7.10 7.70
CA TYR A 776 -21.42 -7.98 7.82
C TYR A 776 -20.41 -7.42 8.82
N PHE A 777 -19.49 -8.29 9.27
CA PHE A 777 -18.39 -7.94 10.15
C PHE A 777 -17.07 -8.25 9.46
N ASN A 778 -16.13 -7.32 9.49
CA ASN A 778 -14.76 -7.58 9.07
C ASN A 778 -13.96 -8.08 10.28
N HIS A 779 -13.36 -9.28 10.19
CA HIS A 779 -12.57 -9.84 11.28
C HIS A 779 -11.36 -8.96 11.65
N ASN A 780 -10.83 -8.22 10.68
CA ASN A 780 -9.73 -7.27 10.86
C ASN A 780 -10.19 -5.88 11.33
N SER A 781 -11.48 -5.65 11.52
CA SER A 781 -11.97 -4.40 12.08
C SER A 781 -11.78 -4.38 13.60
N TYR A 782 -11.27 -3.29 14.13
CA TYR A 782 -11.22 -3.07 15.57
C TYR A 782 -12.63 -3.17 16.21
N TYR A 783 -13.64 -2.69 15.52
CA TYR A 783 -15.03 -2.76 15.96
C TYR A 783 -15.64 -4.15 15.96
N ARG A 784 -14.92 -5.17 15.41
CA ARG A 784 -15.38 -6.57 15.49
C ARG A 784 -15.50 -7.04 16.93
N ALA A 785 -14.54 -6.69 17.78
CA ALA A 785 -14.58 -7.03 19.21
C ALA A 785 -15.78 -6.42 19.95
N LEU A 786 -16.33 -5.33 19.41
CA LEU A 786 -17.49 -4.61 19.93
C LEU A 786 -18.81 -5.03 19.23
N GLU A 787 -18.76 -6.01 18.31
CA GLU A 787 -19.91 -6.47 17.51
C GLU A 787 -20.61 -5.34 16.72
N ILE A 788 -19.83 -4.32 16.30
CA ILE A 788 -20.30 -3.24 15.44
C ILE A 788 -20.12 -3.68 13.98
N PRO A 789 -21.18 -3.68 13.17
CA PRO A 789 -21.08 -4.06 11.77
C PRO A 789 -20.35 -2.99 10.96
N GLU A 790 -19.82 -3.41 9.81
CA GLU A 790 -19.20 -2.53 8.83
C GLU A 790 -20.23 -1.59 8.17
N MET A 791 -19.71 -0.57 7.49
CA MET A 791 -20.50 0.43 6.78
C MET A 791 -21.51 -0.19 5.83
N GLY A 792 -22.70 0.40 5.78
CA GLY A 792 -23.77 0.03 4.87
C GLY A 792 -23.46 0.38 3.41
N ARG A 793 -24.51 0.44 2.58
CA ARG A 793 -24.40 0.81 1.16
C ARG A 793 -23.81 2.22 1.01
N ASN A 794 -22.77 2.31 0.17
CA ASN A 794 -22.12 3.57 -0.16
C ASN A 794 -22.18 3.83 -1.67
N ILE A 795 -22.77 4.96 -2.06
CA ILE A 795 -22.68 5.51 -3.41
C ILE A 795 -21.61 6.61 -3.37
N GLN A 796 -20.62 6.51 -4.26
CA GLN A 796 -19.51 7.43 -4.32
C GLN A 796 -19.38 8.05 -5.70
N LEU A 797 -19.26 9.38 -5.75
CA LEU A 797 -18.93 10.14 -6.95
C LEU A 797 -17.50 10.67 -6.82
N LEU A 798 -16.68 10.40 -7.82
CA LEU A 798 -15.33 10.95 -7.96
C LEU A 798 -15.25 11.69 -9.30
N VAL A 799 -14.80 12.95 -9.27
CA VAL A 799 -14.59 13.78 -10.47
C VAL A 799 -13.15 14.28 -10.45
N ARG A 800 -12.39 14.01 -11.53
CA ARG A 800 -11.03 14.50 -11.72
C ARG A 800 -10.96 15.36 -12.96
N ILE A 801 -10.37 16.53 -12.84
CA ILE A 801 -10.16 17.46 -13.94
C ILE A 801 -8.67 17.73 -14.05
N PRO A 802 -7.95 17.03 -14.93
CA PRO A 802 -6.57 17.37 -15.24
C PRO A 802 -6.53 18.66 -16.06
N PHE A 803 -5.52 19.49 -15.79
CA PHE A 803 -5.29 20.73 -16.50
C PHE A 803 -3.79 20.99 -16.73
N GLY A 804 -3.47 21.89 -17.66
CA GLY A 804 -2.09 22.27 -17.91
C GLY A 804 -1.73 22.24 -19.39
N LYS A 805 -0.51 22.68 -19.68
CA LYS A 805 0.11 22.61 -21.00
C LYS A 805 1.38 21.79 -20.87
N ALA A 806 1.44 20.64 -21.54
CA ALA A 806 2.73 20.05 -21.88
C ALA A 806 3.35 20.93 -22.99
N SER A 807 4.60 21.36 -22.82
CA SER A 807 5.29 21.96 -23.96
C SER A 807 5.52 20.86 -24.98
N HIS A 808 4.96 21.01 -26.16
CA HIS A 808 5.39 20.29 -27.33
C HIS A 808 6.71 20.94 -27.78
N GLU A 809 7.87 20.44 -27.32
CA GLU A 809 9.17 20.64 -27.93
C GLU A 809 9.83 19.27 -28.19
#